data_baabcb9a581e9b212ce9bf3ae407a976
#
_entry.id   baabcb9a581e9b212ce9bf3ae407a976
#
_cell.length_a   1.000
_cell.length_b   1.000
_cell.length_c   1.000
_cell.angle_alpha   90.00
_cell.angle_beta   90.00
_cell.angle_gamma   90.00
#
_symmetry.space_group_name_H-M   'P 1'
#
loop_
_entity.id
_entity.type
_entity.pdbx_description
1 polymer ?
#
loop_
_entity_poly.entity_id
_entity_poly.type
_entity_poly.pdbx_seq_one_letter_code
_entity_poly.pdbx_strand_id
1 'polypeptide(L)'
;MAVIITQTLQSFEKILLERIITYSTSGQIAALDSLFDKLPDEVLGRNTYKISRYKTMVELMKLSAIRENMIKLKELKELYHLLIGLINSLKLSDELIEYYANYVLSAHVFQIQQRNQKHLFLLCFIKHQYHYLNDVMIQTFMSTTQQTLRQADNRKKELLLEWQAEIQITQAEIFLAILAEAPLVKLLQDTAFSLEKTMEEKFKIFMEIIKNPQHNEFLKLVPAVEKLYKESTKAQENKLLYQAMTEKSRAFQLRISEMLKYVEFTATEPDDKVLLALKFYQKKQGVLNANAPIEFLNREERKQIKEVFNGFNEPLYKVLLAKHVHKSIKSGKINVGVSHQFKAFEDYMIPQDEWNKNKESLMERAGIMYLKDWENIRKNLEEKLSSQFKKTFDAINKGLNPYVKKRKNNTLQFLTPKKPITSPATIELYPSELYVSIFEVLHTVNLHTEFTKKLTHKMEEYRREIMPNIVNFATIIGWGCNLGIGLMAKKAKKDMTLAELEKTSNWHITSKNLLEANDKIVALLDAMPINVVFKEEENLLRSASDGQKFMMALNSIHANYSSKYFGKEKGIIIYSFISEHYPLTYTTTFSAGDFEAWYIIDGLLHYQPILTQIPKKKEKLDKPDKVEENQENQEDDLETNRLHSTDQHGISFINSALCYLMKVEFQRQRPTVKI
;
A
#
# COMPACT_ATOMS: atom_id res chain seq x y z
N MET A 1 -20.90 -12.44 33.28
CA MET A 1 -20.57 -11.50 32.21
C MET A 1 -21.11 -11.96 30.86
N ALA A 2 -20.79 -13.13 30.32
CA ALA A 2 -21.29 -13.61 29.02
C ALA A 2 -22.84 -13.60 28.88
N VAL A 3 -23.59 -14.01 29.91
CA VAL A 3 -25.06 -14.00 29.89
C VAL A 3 -25.60 -12.58 29.77
N ILE A 4 -25.02 -11.61 30.48
CA ILE A 4 -25.44 -10.20 30.45
C ILE A 4 -25.17 -9.61 29.05
N ILE A 5 -24.01 -9.89 28.47
CA ILE A 5 -23.66 -9.44 27.12
C ILE A 5 -24.64 -10.00 26.09
N THR A 6 -24.97 -11.30 26.18
CA THR A 6 -25.92 -11.95 25.27
C THR A 6 -27.32 -11.35 25.39
N GLN A 7 -27.81 -11.11 26.61
CA GLN A 7 -29.13 -10.48 26.85
C GLN A 7 -29.17 -9.04 26.35
N THR A 8 -28.08 -8.29 26.55
CA THR A 8 -27.98 -6.90 26.07
C THR A 8 -27.99 -6.86 24.54
N LEU A 9 -27.25 -7.78 23.88
CA LEU A 9 -27.21 -7.88 22.43
C LEU A 9 -28.60 -8.24 21.86
N GLN A 10 -29.28 -9.22 22.46
CA GLN A 10 -30.64 -9.60 22.05
C GLN A 10 -31.64 -8.45 22.20
N SER A 11 -31.55 -7.69 23.28
CA SER A 11 -32.42 -6.51 23.51
C SER A 11 -32.14 -5.42 22.47
N PHE A 12 -30.88 -5.20 22.16
CA PHE A 12 -30.47 -4.24 21.14
C PHE A 12 -30.95 -4.66 19.73
N GLU A 13 -30.77 -5.92 19.37
CA GLU A 13 -31.27 -6.46 18.09
C GLU A 13 -32.78 -6.32 17.96
N LYS A 14 -33.54 -6.54 19.04
CA LYS A 14 -35.00 -6.33 19.05
C LYS A 14 -35.38 -4.90 18.70
N ILE A 15 -34.70 -3.91 19.27
CA ILE A 15 -34.91 -2.49 18.94
C ILE A 15 -34.59 -2.22 17.46
N LEU A 16 -33.54 -2.81 16.91
CA LEU A 16 -33.20 -2.66 15.50
C LEU A 16 -34.25 -3.27 14.57
N LEU A 17 -34.80 -4.45 14.94
CA LEU A 17 -35.86 -5.10 14.16
C LEU A 17 -37.15 -4.28 14.19
N GLU A 18 -37.53 -3.71 15.33
CA GLU A 18 -38.66 -2.80 15.43
C GLU A 18 -38.48 -1.55 14.55
N ARG A 19 -37.28 -0.99 14.49
CA ARG A 19 -36.95 0.12 13.57
C ARG A 19 -37.07 -0.32 12.10
N ILE A 20 -36.57 -1.50 11.73
CA ILE A 20 -36.69 -2.01 10.37
C ILE A 20 -38.18 -2.12 9.99
N ILE A 21 -39.00 -2.70 10.84
CA ILE A 21 -40.45 -2.83 10.60
C ILE A 21 -41.12 -1.46 10.46
N THR A 22 -40.75 -0.51 11.29
CA THR A 22 -41.37 0.84 11.34
C THR A 22 -40.99 1.68 10.11
N TYR A 23 -39.72 1.61 9.66
CA TYR A 23 -39.19 2.51 8.63
C TYR A 23 -39.06 1.90 7.26
N SER A 24 -39.30 0.56 7.10
CA SER A 24 -39.23 -0.08 5.80
C SER A 24 -40.50 0.06 4.99
N THR A 25 -40.36 0.13 3.67
CA THR A 25 -41.44 0.02 2.73
C THR A 25 -41.61 -1.44 2.27
N SER A 26 -42.82 -1.82 1.79
CA SER A 26 -43.03 -3.15 1.22
C SER A 26 -42.11 -3.47 0.06
N GLY A 27 -41.75 -2.48 -0.77
CA GLY A 27 -40.80 -2.64 -1.86
C GLY A 27 -39.36 -2.91 -1.39
N GLN A 28 -38.93 -2.30 -0.29
CA GLN A 28 -37.61 -2.54 0.31
C GLN A 28 -37.50 -3.95 0.90
N ILE A 29 -38.55 -4.42 1.58
CA ILE A 29 -38.61 -5.78 2.12
C ILE A 29 -38.62 -6.80 0.99
N ALA A 30 -39.44 -6.58 -0.05
CA ALA A 30 -39.46 -7.46 -1.23
C ALA A 30 -38.11 -7.54 -1.94
N ALA A 31 -37.37 -6.41 -2.03
CA ALA A 31 -36.01 -6.39 -2.60
C ALA A 31 -35.03 -7.21 -1.75
N LEU A 32 -35.11 -7.12 -0.40
CA LEU A 32 -34.29 -7.95 0.49
C LEU A 32 -34.64 -9.44 0.37
N ASP A 33 -35.91 -9.79 0.38
CA ASP A 33 -36.34 -11.19 0.25
C ASP A 33 -35.98 -11.78 -1.13
N SER A 34 -35.95 -10.97 -2.19
CA SER A 34 -35.53 -11.42 -3.54
C SER A 34 -34.07 -11.91 -3.58
N LEU A 35 -33.24 -11.58 -2.61
CA LEU A 35 -31.88 -12.10 -2.50
C LEU A 35 -31.83 -13.60 -2.21
N PHE A 36 -32.94 -14.17 -1.74
CA PHE A 36 -33.07 -15.59 -1.51
C PHE A 36 -33.68 -16.36 -2.74
N ASP A 37 -33.95 -15.65 -3.83
CA ASP A 37 -34.40 -16.28 -5.06
C ASP A 37 -33.30 -17.15 -5.67
N LYS A 38 -33.73 -18.29 -6.23
CA LYS A 38 -32.81 -19.20 -6.92
C LYS A 38 -32.66 -18.75 -8.37
N LEU A 39 -31.42 -18.62 -8.79
CA LEU A 39 -31.02 -18.32 -10.15
C LEU A 39 -30.41 -19.56 -10.79
N PRO A 40 -30.71 -19.85 -12.08
CA PRO A 40 -30.05 -20.93 -12.80
C PRO A 40 -28.58 -20.64 -12.94
N ASP A 41 -27.73 -21.60 -12.61
CA ASP A 41 -26.29 -21.56 -12.84
C ASP A 41 -26.02 -22.31 -14.15
N GLU A 42 -25.74 -21.57 -15.22
CA GLU A 42 -25.48 -22.11 -16.55
C GLU A 42 -24.21 -22.98 -16.63
N VAL A 43 -23.25 -22.74 -15.71
CA VAL A 43 -21.93 -23.42 -15.70
C VAL A 43 -22.00 -24.76 -14.97
N LEU A 44 -22.71 -24.79 -13.82
CA LEU A 44 -22.78 -25.97 -12.95
C LEU A 44 -24.09 -26.77 -13.12
N GLY A 45 -25.04 -26.27 -13.87
CA GLY A 45 -26.35 -26.89 -14.05
C GLY A 45 -27.19 -26.98 -12.77
N ARG A 46 -26.86 -26.16 -11.75
CA ARG A 46 -27.51 -26.11 -10.43
C ARG A 46 -28.14 -24.75 -10.22
N ASN A 47 -29.19 -24.70 -9.41
CA ASN A 47 -29.71 -23.41 -8.95
C ASN A 47 -28.88 -22.86 -7.80
N THR A 48 -28.38 -21.64 -7.94
CA THR A 48 -27.71 -20.90 -6.87
C THR A 48 -28.58 -19.75 -6.37
N TYR A 49 -28.44 -19.38 -5.11
CA TYR A 49 -29.17 -18.23 -4.58
C TYR A 49 -28.56 -16.93 -5.08
N LYS A 50 -29.40 -15.93 -5.39
CA LYS A 50 -28.91 -14.58 -5.84
C LYS A 50 -27.90 -13.96 -4.90
N ILE A 51 -28.11 -14.05 -3.58
CA ILE A 51 -27.17 -13.57 -2.57
C ILE A 51 -25.78 -14.23 -2.69
N SER A 52 -25.69 -15.49 -3.10
CA SER A 52 -24.42 -16.21 -3.21
C SER A 52 -23.48 -15.57 -4.25
N ARG A 53 -24.00 -14.90 -5.27
CA ARG A 53 -23.21 -14.15 -6.25
C ARG A 53 -22.44 -13.01 -5.63
N TYR A 54 -22.98 -12.39 -4.58
CA TYR A 54 -22.37 -11.24 -3.92
C TYR A 54 -21.46 -11.62 -2.75
N LYS A 55 -21.46 -12.89 -2.31
CA LYS A 55 -20.56 -13.36 -1.25
C LYS A 55 -19.11 -13.50 -1.71
N THR A 56 -18.89 -13.81 -2.99
CA THR A 56 -17.58 -13.99 -3.57
C THR A 56 -17.27 -12.89 -4.56
N MET A 57 -16.15 -12.19 -4.35
CA MET A 57 -15.61 -11.23 -5.31
C MET A 57 -14.40 -11.83 -6.02
N VAL A 58 -14.27 -11.54 -7.31
CA VAL A 58 -13.16 -12.07 -8.09
C VAL A 58 -12.02 -11.05 -8.09
N GLU A 59 -11.01 -11.27 -7.28
CA GLU A 59 -9.87 -10.38 -7.09
C GLU A 59 -8.75 -10.58 -8.13
N LEU A 60 -9.13 -10.88 -9.37
CA LEU A 60 -8.19 -11.14 -10.46
C LEU A 60 -8.19 -9.98 -11.47
N MET A 61 -7.01 -9.71 -12.03
CA MET A 61 -6.81 -8.68 -13.07
C MET A 61 -7.21 -9.14 -14.48
N LYS A 62 -7.95 -10.27 -14.62
CA LYS A 62 -8.46 -10.74 -15.89
C LYS A 62 -9.69 -9.93 -16.32
N LEU A 63 -9.83 -9.68 -17.61
CA LEU A 63 -10.94 -8.89 -18.15
C LEU A 63 -12.32 -9.49 -17.83
N SER A 64 -12.44 -10.82 -17.81
CA SER A 64 -13.66 -11.52 -17.41
C SER A 64 -14.05 -11.24 -15.95
N ALA A 65 -13.08 -11.30 -15.03
CA ALA A 65 -13.28 -10.99 -13.63
C ALA A 65 -13.69 -9.53 -13.41
N ILE A 66 -13.05 -8.59 -14.11
CA ILE A 66 -13.40 -7.18 -14.07
C ILE A 66 -14.85 -6.96 -14.53
N ARG A 67 -15.25 -7.60 -15.62
CA ARG A 67 -16.62 -7.50 -16.15
C ARG A 67 -17.66 -8.10 -15.18
N GLU A 68 -17.35 -9.25 -14.60
CA GLU A 68 -18.20 -9.88 -13.59
C GLU A 68 -18.41 -8.96 -12.37
N ASN A 69 -17.34 -8.41 -11.84
CA ASN A 69 -17.42 -7.48 -10.72
C ASN A 69 -18.16 -6.18 -11.08
N MET A 70 -18.04 -5.70 -12.32
CA MET A 70 -18.81 -4.55 -12.79
C MET A 70 -20.32 -4.80 -12.84
N ILE A 71 -20.73 -6.02 -13.22
CA ILE A 71 -22.15 -6.40 -13.18
C ILE A 71 -22.65 -6.40 -11.74
N LYS A 72 -21.89 -7.05 -10.82
CA LYS A 72 -22.22 -7.06 -9.39
C LYS A 72 -22.27 -5.64 -8.80
N LEU A 73 -21.37 -4.76 -9.20
CA LEU A 73 -21.33 -3.36 -8.74
C LEU A 73 -22.60 -2.61 -9.13
N LYS A 74 -23.08 -2.77 -10.38
CA LYS A 74 -24.31 -2.13 -10.86
C LYS A 74 -25.53 -2.62 -10.08
N GLU A 75 -25.66 -3.94 -9.91
CA GLU A 75 -26.75 -4.55 -9.16
C GLU A 75 -26.75 -4.13 -7.68
N LEU A 76 -25.58 -4.15 -7.02
CA LEU A 76 -25.46 -3.73 -5.62
C LEU A 76 -25.67 -2.22 -5.44
N LYS A 77 -25.28 -1.41 -6.41
CA LYS A 77 -25.54 0.03 -6.41
C LYS A 77 -27.03 0.34 -6.36
N GLU A 78 -27.82 -0.30 -7.21
CA GLU A 78 -29.27 -0.13 -7.25
C GLU A 78 -29.92 -0.55 -5.92
N LEU A 79 -29.53 -1.71 -5.38
CA LEU A 79 -29.99 -2.19 -4.07
C LEU A 79 -29.59 -1.22 -2.94
N TYR A 80 -28.34 -0.76 -2.93
CA TYR A 80 -27.85 0.16 -1.92
C TYR A 80 -28.62 1.48 -1.93
N HIS A 81 -28.84 2.09 -3.10
CA HIS A 81 -29.59 3.34 -3.21
C HIS A 81 -31.05 3.18 -2.79
N LEU A 82 -31.68 2.04 -3.04
CA LEU A 82 -33.02 1.73 -2.58
C LEU A 82 -33.08 1.63 -1.03
N LEU A 83 -32.01 1.14 -0.40
CA LEU A 83 -32.00 0.76 1.01
C LEU A 83 -31.24 1.75 1.91
N ILE A 84 -30.51 2.73 1.36
CA ILE A 84 -29.63 3.61 2.14
C ILE A 84 -30.36 4.39 3.22
N GLY A 85 -31.58 4.87 2.93
CA GLY A 85 -32.40 5.56 3.93
C GLY A 85 -32.73 4.68 5.15
N LEU A 86 -33.05 3.42 4.89
CA LEU A 86 -33.31 2.43 5.95
C LEU A 86 -32.02 2.09 6.71
N ILE A 87 -30.91 1.84 6.00
CA ILE A 87 -29.60 1.54 6.61
C ILE A 87 -29.17 2.69 7.56
N ASN A 88 -29.28 3.94 7.11
CA ASN A 88 -28.90 5.11 7.92
C ASN A 88 -29.82 5.31 9.14
N SER A 89 -31.10 4.92 9.06
CA SER A 89 -32.01 5.00 10.20
C SER A 89 -31.61 4.10 11.37
N LEU A 90 -30.86 3.03 11.10
CA LEU A 90 -30.39 2.09 12.13
C LEU A 90 -29.25 2.66 12.98
N LYS A 91 -28.52 3.65 12.49
CA LYS A 91 -27.39 4.32 13.18
C LYS A 91 -26.36 3.32 13.74
N LEU A 92 -26.01 2.30 12.96
CA LEU A 92 -25.01 1.29 13.32
C LEU A 92 -23.59 1.81 13.07
N SER A 93 -22.65 1.47 13.95
CA SER A 93 -21.23 1.68 13.70
C SER A 93 -20.72 0.76 12.57
N ASP A 94 -19.61 1.14 11.95
CA ASP A 94 -19.03 0.34 10.85
C ASP A 94 -18.59 -1.05 11.35
N GLU A 95 -18.14 -1.19 12.61
CA GLU A 95 -17.78 -2.49 13.21
C GLU A 95 -19.00 -3.40 13.38
N LEU A 96 -20.16 -2.88 13.78
CA LEU A 96 -21.39 -3.66 13.87
C LEU A 96 -21.91 -4.07 12.49
N ILE A 97 -21.80 -3.19 11.50
CA ILE A 97 -22.14 -3.50 10.12
C ILE A 97 -21.25 -4.63 9.60
N GLU A 98 -19.96 -4.56 9.83
CA GLU A 98 -19.02 -5.60 9.47
C GLU A 98 -19.32 -6.92 10.19
N TYR A 99 -19.63 -6.87 11.48
CA TYR A 99 -19.99 -8.04 12.27
C TYR A 99 -21.18 -8.80 11.68
N TYR A 100 -22.29 -8.11 11.39
CA TYR A 100 -23.47 -8.73 10.79
C TYR A 100 -23.25 -9.15 9.33
N ALA A 101 -22.48 -8.40 8.57
CA ALA A 101 -22.13 -8.76 7.19
C ALA A 101 -21.26 -10.02 7.16
N ASN A 102 -20.29 -10.18 8.07
CA ASN A 102 -19.44 -11.36 8.17
C ASN A 102 -20.25 -12.63 8.49
N TYR A 103 -21.33 -12.51 9.27
CA TYR A 103 -22.25 -13.62 9.46
C TYR A 103 -22.85 -14.08 8.11
N VAL A 104 -23.36 -13.14 7.30
CA VAL A 104 -23.94 -13.46 5.98
C VAL A 104 -22.90 -14.06 5.04
N LEU A 105 -21.68 -13.53 5.03
CA LEU A 105 -20.59 -14.05 4.20
C LEU A 105 -20.27 -15.52 4.52
N SER A 106 -20.34 -15.88 5.78
CA SER A 106 -19.90 -17.18 6.28
C SER A 106 -21.03 -18.23 6.33
N ALA A 107 -22.26 -17.81 6.68
CA ALA A 107 -23.38 -18.73 6.87
C ALA A 107 -23.96 -19.28 5.57
N HIS A 108 -24.51 -20.49 5.62
CA HIS A 108 -25.29 -21.02 4.48
C HIS A 108 -26.57 -20.22 4.32
N VAL A 109 -27.02 -20.04 3.06
CA VAL A 109 -28.19 -19.20 2.74
C VAL A 109 -29.46 -19.62 3.50
N PHE A 110 -29.68 -20.91 3.65
CA PHE A 110 -30.80 -21.47 4.40
C PHE A 110 -30.79 -21.05 5.89
N GLN A 111 -29.59 -21.00 6.51
CA GLN A 111 -29.43 -20.55 7.90
C GLN A 111 -29.79 -19.07 8.08
N ILE A 112 -29.40 -18.24 7.10
CA ILE A 112 -29.76 -16.81 7.10
C ILE A 112 -31.27 -16.62 6.96
N GLN A 113 -31.90 -17.37 6.04
CA GLN A 113 -33.31 -17.27 5.73
C GLN A 113 -34.20 -17.62 6.92
N GLN A 114 -33.78 -18.55 7.78
CA GLN A 114 -34.52 -18.98 8.95
C GLN A 114 -34.38 -18.04 10.16
N ARG A 115 -33.47 -17.06 10.15
CA ARG A 115 -33.28 -16.14 11.25
C ARG A 115 -34.30 -15.00 11.25
N ASN A 116 -34.84 -14.67 12.41
CA ASN A 116 -35.70 -13.51 12.59
C ASN A 116 -34.98 -12.20 12.20
N GLN A 117 -33.65 -12.14 12.38
CA GLN A 117 -32.78 -10.99 12.08
C GLN A 117 -32.37 -10.94 10.59
N LYS A 118 -32.90 -11.78 9.70
CA LYS A 118 -32.45 -11.89 8.29
C LYS A 118 -32.37 -10.53 7.59
N HIS A 119 -33.31 -9.64 7.75
CA HIS A 119 -33.32 -8.34 7.09
C HIS A 119 -32.23 -7.42 7.63
N LEU A 120 -31.98 -7.43 8.96
CA LEU A 120 -30.85 -6.70 9.56
C LEU A 120 -29.51 -7.16 8.97
N PHE A 121 -29.32 -8.48 8.91
CA PHE A 121 -28.10 -9.08 8.33
C PHE A 121 -27.93 -8.70 6.87
N LEU A 122 -29.01 -8.75 6.07
CA LEU A 122 -28.96 -8.40 4.65
C LEU A 122 -28.68 -6.92 4.40
N LEU A 123 -29.25 -6.01 5.22
CA LEU A 123 -28.97 -4.56 5.14
C LEU A 123 -27.47 -4.28 5.38
N CYS A 124 -26.93 -4.85 6.46
CA CYS A 124 -25.52 -4.73 6.78
C CYS A 124 -24.61 -5.34 5.69
N PHE A 125 -25.01 -6.53 5.19
CA PHE A 125 -24.29 -7.20 4.12
C PHE A 125 -24.25 -6.39 2.81
N ILE A 126 -25.37 -5.81 2.37
CA ILE A 126 -25.44 -5.00 1.16
C ILE A 126 -24.54 -3.77 1.28
N LYS A 127 -24.61 -3.04 2.42
CA LYS A 127 -23.72 -1.90 2.67
C LYS A 127 -22.27 -2.33 2.62
N HIS A 128 -21.89 -3.33 3.38
CA HIS A 128 -20.52 -3.83 3.46
C HIS A 128 -19.99 -4.28 2.09
N GLN A 129 -20.76 -5.10 1.36
CA GLN A 129 -20.31 -5.63 0.06
C GLN A 129 -20.25 -4.56 -1.03
N TYR A 130 -21.15 -3.58 -1.01
CA TYR A 130 -21.08 -2.47 -1.96
C TYR A 130 -19.83 -1.62 -1.74
N HIS A 131 -19.49 -1.31 -0.48
CA HIS A 131 -18.25 -0.61 -0.13
C HIS A 131 -17.01 -1.43 -0.52
N TYR A 132 -16.98 -2.71 -0.16
CA TYR A 132 -15.88 -3.62 -0.50
C TYR A 132 -15.68 -3.74 -2.01
N LEU A 133 -16.75 -3.88 -2.78
CA LEU A 133 -16.66 -3.98 -4.23
C LEU A 133 -16.16 -2.68 -4.88
N ASN A 134 -16.51 -1.51 -4.34
CA ASN A 134 -15.91 -0.26 -4.77
C ASN A 134 -14.40 -0.27 -4.52
N ASP A 135 -13.93 -0.75 -3.35
CA ASP A 135 -12.50 -0.87 -3.07
C ASP A 135 -11.78 -1.77 -4.08
N VAL A 136 -12.35 -2.95 -4.38
CA VAL A 136 -11.83 -3.87 -5.40
C VAL A 136 -11.74 -3.19 -6.77
N MET A 137 -12.78 -2.42 -7.16
CA MET A 137 -12.77 -1.70 -8.44
C MET A 137 -11.73 -0.58 -8.48
N ILE A 138 -11.58 0.19 -7.42
CA ILE A 138 -10.57 1.24 -7.35
C ILE A 138 -9.16 0.66 -7.34
N GLN A 139 -8.89 -0.39 -6.57
CA GLN A 139 -7.59 -1.08 -6.60
C GLN A 139 -7.27 -1.65 -7.99
N THR A 140 -8.26 -2.24 -8.65
CA THR A 140 -8.12 -2.72 -10.04
C THR A 140 -7.81 -1.59 -11.00
N PHE A 141 -8.49 -0.45 -10.86
CA PHE A 141 -8.24 0.76 -11.66
C PHE A 141 -6.81 1.28 -11.42
N MET A 142 -6.40 1.42 -10.18
CA MET A 142 -5.07 1.93 -9.84
C MET A 142 -3.96 1.01 -10.35
N SER A 143 -4.09 -0.30 -10.15
CA SER A 143 -3.14 -1.31 -10.64
C SER A 143 -3.07 -1.34 -12.16
N THR A 144 -4.23 -1.27 -12.86
CA THR A 144 -4.28 -1.26 -14.33
C THR A 144 -3.65 0.01 -14.90
N THR A 145 -3.91 1.16 -14.26
CA THR A 145 -3.32 2.45 -14.68
C THR A 145 -1.81 2.42 -14.53
N GLN A 146 -1.30 1.99 -13.39
CA GLN A 146 0.14 1.87 -13.14
C GLN A 146 0.83 0.90 -14.12
N GLN A 147 0.20 -0.25 -14.38
CA GLN A 147 0.70 -1.21 -15.36
C GLN A 147 0.78 -0.60 -16.76
N THR A 148 -0.25 0.12 -17.19
CA THR A 148 -0.29 0.76 -18.51
C THR A 148 0.76 1.84 -18.67
N LEU A 149 0.94 2.69 -17.66
CA LEU A 149 2.00 3.71 -17.66
C LEU A 149 3.39 3.08 -17.75
N ARG A 150 3.63 2.00 -17.02
CA ARG A 150 4.90 1.25 -17.11
C ARG A 150 5.11 0.61 -18.48
N GLN A 151 4.07 0.04 -19.08
CA GLN A 151 4.17 -0.51 -20.45
C GLN A 151 4.45 0.59 -21.48
N ALA A 152 3.87 1.80 -21.30
CA ALA A 152 4.18 2.95 -22.12
C ALA A 152 5.64 3.40 -21.96
N ASP A 153 6.19 3.43 -20.73
CA ASP A 153 7.60 3.74 -20.49
C ASP A 153 8.54 2.72 -21.13
N ASN A 154 8.21 1.43 -21.09
CA ASN A 154 9.02 0.41 -21.76
C ASN A 154 8.96 0.57 -23.28
N ARG A 155 7.78 0.81 -23.86
CA ARG A 155 7.60 1.07 -25.28
C ARG A 155 8.33 2.35 -25.73
N LYS A 156 8.29 3.40 -24.89
CA LYS A 156 9.11 4.60 -25.14
C LYS A 156 10.59 4.28 -25.30
N LYS A 157 11.15 3.40 -24.45
CA LYS A 157 12.57 3.00 -24.55
C LYS A 157 12.87 2.30 -25.86
N GLU A 158 11.98 1.42 -26.32
CA GLU A 158 12.11 0.75 -27.63
C GLU A 158 12.08 1.78 -28.75
N LEU A 159 11.08 2.67 -28.77
CA LEU A 159 10.95 3.75 -29.75
C LEU A 159 12.16 4.70 -29.74
N LEU A 160 12.73 4.95 -28.56
CA LEU A 160 13.94 5.77 -28.45
C LEU A 160 15.15 5.11 -29.09
N LEU A 161 15.31 3.80 -28.94
CA LEU A 161 16.37 3.04 -29.57
C LEU A 161 16.20 3.01 -31.10
N GLU A 162 14.97 2.81 -31.59
CA GLU A 162 14.63 2.89 -33.02
C GLU A 162 15.00 4.28 -33.57
N TRP A 163 14.60 5.34 -32.92
CA TRP A 163 14.92 6.71 -33.29
C TRP A 163 16.42 7.04 -33.23
N GLN A 164 17.14 6.54 -32.22
CA GLN A 164 18.60 6.70 -32.16
C GLN A 164 19.31 5.99 -33.29
N ALA A 165 18.85 4.80 -33.69
CA ALA A 165 19.42 4.07 -34.85
C ALA A 165 19.18 4.86 -36.15
N GLU A 166 17.99 5.43 -36.36
CA GLU A 166 17.71 6.30 -37.52
C GLU A 166 18.63 7.52 -37.56
N ILE A 167 18.82 8.17 -36.40
CA ILE A 167 19.74 9.32 -36.29
C ILE A 167 21.16 8.93 -36.65
N GLN A 168 21.66 7.78 -36.17
CA GLN A 168 23.02 7.32 -36.47
C GLN A 168 23.22 7.09 -37.96
N ILE A 169 22.22 6.52 -38.66
CA ILE A 169 22.27 6.35 -40.13
C ILE A 169 22.34 7.72 -40.82
N THR A 170 21.43 8.65 -40.44
CA THR A 170 21.42 10.00 -41.01
C THR A 170 22.71 10.76 -40.73
N GLN A 171 23.27 10.63 -39.53
CA GLN A 171 24.58 11.21 -39.20
C GLN A 171 25.69 10.65 -40.05
N ALA A 172 25.72 9.32 -40.28
CA ALA A 172 26.69 8.68 -41.14
C ALA A 172 26.61 9.19 -42.60
N GLU A 173 25.39 9.33 -43.12
CA GLU A 173 25.14 9.92 -44.45
C GLU A 173 25.65 11.36 -44.53
N ILE A 174 25.38 12.17 -43.53
CA ILE A 174 25.87 13.56 -43.44
C ILE A 174 27.41 13.60 -43.40
N PHE A 175 28.05 12.76 -42.59
CA PHE A 175 29.51 12.68 -42.52
C PHE A 175 30.15 12.25 -43.87
N LEU A 176 29.56 11.26 -44.53
CA LEU A 176 30.05 10.82 -45.86
C LEU A 176 29.90 11.96 -46.89
N ALA A 177 28.80 12.68 -46.86
CA ALA A 177 28.57 13.83 -47.74
C ALA A 177 29.57 14.97 -47.48
N ILE A 178 29.86 15.30 -46.20
CA ILE A 178 30.88 16.28 -45.81
C ILE A 178 32.28 15.86 -46.30
N LEU A 179 32.64 14.58 -46.15
CA LEU A 179 33.91 14.06 -46.62
C LEU A 179 34.05 14.13 -48.16
N ALA A 180 32.94 13.89 -48.86
CA ALA A 180 32.92 14.01 -50.33
C ALA A 180 32.99 15.47 -50.78
N GLU A 181 32.42 16.42 -50.02
CA GLU A 181 32.43 17.85 -50.35
C GLU A 181 33.75 18.55 -50.00
N ALA A 182 34.50 18.05 -49.02
CA ALA A 182 35.76 18.64 -48.57
C ALA A 182 36.79 18.92 -49.69
N PRO A 183 37.02 17.98 -50.66
CA PRO A 183 37.91 18.24 -51.79
C PRO A 183 37.44 19.37 -52.73
N LEU A 184 36.12 19.48 -52.93
CA LEU A 184 35.53 20.52 -53.74
C LEU A 184 35.67 21.91 -53.08
N VAL A 185 35.46 21.99 -51.77
CA VAL A 185 35.70 23.22 -50.98
C VAL A 185 37.17 23.63 -51.04
N LYS A 186 38.08 22.67 -50.93
CA LYS A 186 39.55 22.92 -51.08
C LYS A 186 39.89 23.41 -52.46
N LEU A 187 39.38 22.77 -53.50
CA LEU A 187 39.58 23.22 -54.87
C LEU A 187 39.05 24.64 -55.09
N LEU A 188 37.90 24.97 -54.52
CA LEU A 188 37.30 26.32 -54.57
C LEU A 188 38.19 27.34 -53.87
N GLN A 189 38.77 27.00 -52.74
CA GLN A 189 39.71 27.82 -51.96
C GLN A 189 41.01 28.03 -52.75
N ASP A 190 41.62 26.98 -53.27
CA ASP A 190 42.88 27.02 -54.02
C ASP A 190 42.70 27.82 -55.33
N THR A 191 41.53 27.71 -55.97
CA THR A 191 41.20 28.45 -57.17
C THR A 191 41.00 29.93 -56.89
N ALA A 192 40.29 30.27 -55.77
CA ALA A 192 40.02 31.67 -55.40
C ALA A 192 41.29 32.46 -55.09
N PHE A 193 42.27 31.82 -54.42
CA PHE A 193 43.51 32.43 -53.99
C PHE A 193 44.68 32.26 -54.99
N SER A 194 44.51 31.54 -56.08
CA SER A 194 45.54 31.40 -57.12
C SER A 194 45.82 32.74 -57.78
N LEU A 195 47.10 33.11 -57.82
CA LEU A 195 47.58 34.34 -58.49
C LEU A 195 47.89 34.09 -60.01
N GLU A 196 47.96 32.82 -60.40
CA GLU A 196 48.35 32.40 -61.79
C GLU A 196 47.12 32.29 -62.68
N LYS A 197 45.88 32.17 -62.15
CA LYS A 197 44.65 31.97 -62.93
C LYS A 197 43.95 33.28 -63.26
N THR A 198 43.51 33.39 -64.52
CA THR A 198 42.63 34.52 -64.92
C THR A 198 41.23 34.44 -64.29
N MET A 199 40.50 35.54 -64.26
CA MET A 199 39.14 35.60 -63.73
C MET A 199 38.18 34.69 -64.52
N GLU A 200 38.35 34.54 -65.81
CA GLU A 200 37.55 33.65 -66.65
C GLU A 200 37.78 32.18 -66.32
N GLU A 201 39.01 31.80 -66.08
CA GLU A 201 39.42 30.41 -65.70
C GLU A 201 38.86 30.11 -64.28
N LYS A 202 38.99 31.04 -63.39
CA LYS A 202 38.40 30.89 -62.02
C LYS A 202 36.88 30.69 -62.08
N PHE A 203 36.21 31.49 -62.87
CA PHE A 203 34.74 31.42 -63.05
C PHE A 203 34.32 30.07 -63.65
N LYS A 204 35.05 29.55 -64.62
CA LYS A 204 34.79 28.26 -65.25
C LYS A 204 34.87 27.13 -64.19
N ILE A 205 35.93 27.12 -63.39
CA ILE A 205 36.13 26.10 -62.31
C ILE A 205 35.02 26.23 -61.25
N PHE A 206 34.62 27.42 -60.85
CA PHE A 206 33.52 27.65 -59.91
C PHE A 206 32.20 27.09 -60.46
N MET A 207 31.92 27.31 -61.76
CA MET A 207 30.72 26.74 -62.38
C MET A 207 30.75 25.24 -62.50
N GLU A 208 31.91 24.60 -62.64
CA GLU A 208 32.08 23.16 -62.62
C GLU A 208 31.83 22.59 -61.21
N ILE A 209 32.34 23.24 -60.15
CA ILE A 209 32.09 22.86 -58.76
C ILE A 209 30.60 22.95 -58.43
N ILE A 210 29.94 24.06 -58.78
CA ILE A 210 28.50 24.27 -58.53
C ILE A 210 27.63 23.23 -59.24
N LYS A 211 28.03 22.80 -60.44
CA LYS A 211 27.33 21.77 -61.23
C LYS A 211 27.69 20.35 -60.81
N ASN A 212 28.62 20.16 -59.91
CA ASN A 212 29.04 18.84 -59.48
C ASN A 212 27.87 18.09 -58.81
N PRO A 213 27.57 16.84 -59.22
CA PRO A 213 26.52 16.02 -58.61
C PRO A 213 26.71 15.81 -57.09
N GLN A 214 27.94 15.67 -56.60
CA GLN A 214 28.25 15.50 -55.17
C GLN A 214 27.84 16.75 -54.37
N HIS A 215 28.10 17.95 -54.88
CA HIS A 215 27.67 19.20 -54.26
C HIS A 215 26.15 19.28 -54.16
N ASN A 216 25.42 18.90 -55.19
CA ASN A 216 23.97 18.85 -55.15
C ASN A 216 23.43 17.82 -54.19
N GLU A 217 24.02 16.66 -54.01
CA GLU A 217 23.64 15.65 -53.02
C GLU A 217 23.90 16.19 -51.60
N PHE A 218 25.02 16.86 -51.34
CA PHE A 218 25.28 17.50 -50.05
C PHE A 218 24.21 18.55 -49.69
N LEU A 219 23.82 19.41 -50.64
CA LEU A 219 22.79 20.40 -50.39
C LEU A 219 21.43 19.80 -50.08
N LYS A 220 21.09 18.64 -50.60
CA LYS A 220 19.83 17.93 -50.24
C LYS A 220 19.79 17.46 -48.78
N LEU A 221 20.95 17.29 -48.12
CA LEU A 221 21.01 16.90 -46.72
C LEU A 221 20.90 18.07 -45.74
N VAL A 222 21.00 19.31 -46.17
CA VAL A 222 20.90 20.49 -45.31
C VAL A 222 19.61 20.53 -44.49
N PRO A 223 18.41 20.20 -45.03
CA PRO A 223 17.17 20.12 -44.22
C PRO A 223 17.23 19.04 -43.11
N ALA A 224 17.90 17.92 -43.34
CA ALA A 224 18.09 16.88 -42.36
C ALA A 224 18.99 17.34 -41.20
N VAL A 225 20.07 18.09 -41.50
CA VAL A 225 20.95 18.72 -40.50
C VAL A 225 20.17 19.72 -39.66
N GLU A 226 19.38 20.58 -40.27
CA GLU A 226 18.55 21.55 -39.56
C GLU A 226 17.51 20.91 -38.65
N LYS A 227 16.93 19.79 -39.10
CA LYS A 227 15.98 19.00 -38.28
C LYS A 227 16.66 18.41 -37.05
N LEU A 228 17.82 17.76 -37.22
CA LEU A 228 18.61 17.20 -36.14
C LEU A 228 19.05 18.27 -35.12
N TYR A 229 19.40 19.47 -35.58
CA TYR A 229 19.78 20.58 -34.72
C TYR A 229 18.60 21.13 -33.91
N LYS A 230 17.40 21.18 -34.49
CA LYS A 230 16.18 21.70 -33.85
C LYS A 230 15.53 20.72 -32.86
N GLU A 231 15.71 19.42 -33.04
CA GLU A 231 15.13 18.38 -32.19
C GLU A 231 16.01 18.14 -30.96
N SER A 232 15.59 18.70 -29.79
CA SER A 232 16.23 18.35 -28.53
C SER A 232 15.84 16.92 -28.11
N THR A 233 16.79 16.12 -27.62
CA THR A 233 16.57 14.74 -27.15
C THR A 233 15.42 14.66 -26.15
N LYS A 234 15.31 15.62 -25.22
CA LYS A 234 14.29 15.65 -24.20
C LYS A 234 12.88 15.91 -24.77
N ALA A 235 12.75 16.76 -25.77
CA ALA A 235 11.47 17.01 -26.43
C ALA A 235 10.98 15.77 -27.17
N GLN A 236 11.90 15.07 -27.85
CA GLN A 236 11.63 13.82 -28.54
C GLN A 236 11.25 12.68 -27.58
N GLU A 237 11.94 12.55 -26.46
CA GLU A 237 11.57 11.57 -25.41
C GLU A 237 10.15 11.75 -24.89
N ASN A 238 9.71 12.99 -24.65
CA ASN A 238 8.35 13.29 -24.25
C ASN A 238 7.34 12.91 -25.35
N LYS A 239 7.61 13.26 -26.59
CA LYS A 239 6.75 12.92 -27.74
C LYS A 239 6.58 11.41 -27.88
N LEU A 240 7.68 10.64 -27.79
CA LEU A 240 7.66 9.17 -27.84
C LEU A 240 6.89 8.56 -26.68
N LEU A 241 6.94 9.17 -25.47
CA LEU A 241 6.14 8.72 -24.32
C LEU A 241 4.64 8.87 -24.60
N TYR A 242 4.19 10.00 -25.11
CA TYR A 242 2.78 10.22 -25.43
C TYR A 242 2.29 9.36 -26.58
N GLN A 243 3.16 9.09 -27.57
CA GLN A 243 2.89 8.12 -28.63
C GLN A 243 2.66 6.72 -28.03
N ALA A 244 3.58 6.24 -27.17
CA ALA A 244 3.47 4.96 -26.51
C ALA A 244 2.20 4.85 -25.64
N MET A 245 1.81 5.94 -24.94
CA MET A 245 0.55 5.99 -24.19
C MET A 245 -0.67 5.85 -25.11
N THR A 246 -0.64 6.48 -26.27
CA THR A 246 -1.73 6.40 -27.27
C THR A 246 -1.85 4.96 -27.80
N GLU A 247 -0.74 4.30 -28.13
CA GLU A 247 -0.71 2.91 -28.59
C GLU A 247 -1.33 1.93 -27.57
N LYS A 248 -1.07 2.16 -26.27
CA LYS A 248 -1.61 1.30 -25.18
C LYS A 248 -3.05 1.62 -24.79
N SER A 249 -3.61 2.72 -25.25
CA SER A 249 -4.91 3.25 -24.83
C SER A 249 -6.06 2.28 -25.05
N ARG A 250 -6.14 1.57 -26.17
CA ARG A 250 -7.25 0.67 -26.50
C ARG A 250 -7.39 -0.47 -25.49
N ALA A 251 -6.30 -1.18 -25.21
CA ALA A 251 -6.29 -2.28 -24.25
C ALA A 251 -6.59 -1.81 -22.82
N PHE A 252 -6.12 -0.62 -22.48
CA PHE A 252 -6.36 0.03 -21.22
C PHE A 252 -7.84 0.37 -21.03
N GLN A 253 -8.45 1.01 -22.01
CA GLN A 253 -9.86 1.43 -21.95
C GLN A 253 -10.82 0.25 -21.81
N LEU A 254 -10.55 -0.89 -22.45
CA LEU A 254 -11.35 -2.11 -22.32
C LEU A 254 -11.47 -2.60 -20.87
N ARG A 255 -10.49 -2.27 -20.02
CA ARG A 255 -10.46 -2.67 -18.61
C ARG A 255 -11.07 -1.64 -17.68
N ILE A 256 -10.86 -0.34 -17.91
CA ILE A 256 -11.16 0.70 -16.93
C ILE A 256 -12.37 1.58 -17.28
N SER A 257 -12.80 1.62 -18.54
CA SER A 257 -13.82 2.59 -18.97
C SER A 257 -15.13 2.48 -18.19
N GLU A 258 -15.59 1.26 -17.93
CA GLU A 258 -16.80 1.02 -17.16
C GLU A 258 -16.64 1.43 -15.68
N MET A 259 -15.46 1.21 -15.08
CA MET A 259 -15.18 1.64 -13.70
C MET A 259 -15.30 3.15 -13.58
N LEU A 260 -14.63 3.89 -14.46
CA LEU A 260 -14.70 5.36 -14.48
C LEU A 260 -16.09 5.91 -14.72
N LYS A 261 -16.97 5.16 -15.41
CA LYS A 261 -18.36 5.58 -15.66
C LYS A 261 -19.26 5.41 -14.44
N TYR A 262 -19.11 4.33 -13.68
CA TYR A 262 -20.09 3.91 -12.68
C TYR A 262 -19.68 4.11 -11.23
N VAL A 263 -18.39 4.21 -10.92
CA VAL A 263 -17.91 4.53 -9.57
C VAL A 263 -18.20 6.00 -9.25
N GLU A 264 -18.69 6.25 -8.04
CA GLU A 264 -19.06 7.59 -7.56
C GLU A 264 -17.86 8.25 -6.90
N PHE A 265 -17.24 9.17 -7.63
CA PHE A 265 -16.10 9.95 -7.14
C PHE A 265 -16.54 11.28 -6.54
N THR A 266 -15.89 11.63 -5.45
CA THR A 266 -15.98 12.93 -4.77
C THR A 266 -14.58 13.54 -4.66
N ALA A 267 -14.49 14.82 -4.31
CA ALA A 267 -13.22 15.46 -4.02
C ALA A 267 -13.36 16.35 -2.79
N THR A 268 -12.26 16.56 -2.09
CA THR A 268 -12.17 17.46 -0.94
C THR A 268 -12.52 18.91 -1.37
N GLU A 269 -12.08 19.30 -2.56
CA GLU A 269 -12.44 20.60 -3.17
C GLU A 269 -13.50 20.38 -4.25
N PRO A 270 -14.70 21.02 -4.17
CA PRO A 270 -15.77 20.85 -5.16
C PRO A 270 -15.38 21.21 -6.60
N ASP A 271 -14.46 22.16 -6.76
CA ASP A 271 -13.99 22.68 -8.05
C ASP A 271 -12.70 21.98 -8.53
N ASP A 272 -12.35 20.81 -7.99
CA ASP A 272 -11.18 20.06 -8.46
C ASP A 272 -11.28 19.78 -9.95
N LYS A 273 -10.26 20.21 -10.71
CA LYS A 273 -10.23 20.15 -12.17
C LYS A 273 -10.25 18.73 -12.71
N VAL A 274 -9.66 17.77 -11.99
CA VAL A 274 -9.65 16.36 -12.38
C VAL A 274 -11.03 15.75 -12.17
N LEU A 275 -11.69 16.08 -11.04
CA LEU A 275 -13.06 15.65 -10.78
C LEU A 275 -14.04 16.21 -11.82
N LEU A 276 -13.91 17.49 -12.20
CA LEU A 276 -14.75 18.09 -13.24
C LEU A 276 -14.59 17.38 -14.59
N ALA A 277 -13.36 17.06 -14.98
CA ALA A 277 -13.08 16.30 -16.20
C ALA A 277 -13.64 14.86 -16.12
N LEU A 278 -13.55 14.24 -14.95
CA LEU A 278 -14.10 12.89 -14.71
C LEU A 278 -15.64 12.89 -14.77
N LYS A 279 -16.29 13.87 -14.14
CA LYS A 279 -17.76 14.06 -14.24
C LYS A 279 -18.21 14.31 -15.68
N PHE A 280 -17.44 15.07 -16.45
CA PHE A 280 -17.70 15.26 -17.88
C PHE A 280 -17.59 13.93 -18.65
N TYR A 281 -16.54 13.13 -18.37
CA TYR A 281 -16.39 11.78 -18.93
C TYR A 281 -17.58 10.88 -18.60
N GLN A 282 -18.05 10.89 -17.36
CA GLN A 282 -19.22 10.13 -16.90
C GLN A 282 -20.52 10.56 -17.62
N LYS A 283 -20.75 11.89 -17.69
CA LYS A 283 -21.92 12.47 -18.37
C LYS A 283 -21.96 12.09 -19.87
N LYS A 284 -20.80 12.06 -20.53
CA LYS A 284 -20.66 11.69 -21.94
C LYS A 284 -20.50 10.20 -22.19
N GLN A 285 -20.68 9.35 -21.16
CA GLN A 285 -20.54 7.90 -21.23
C GLN A 285 -19.23 7.45 -21.89
N GLY A 286 -18.15 8.22 -21.65
CA GLY A 286 -16.81 7.92 -22.14
C GLY A 286 -16.56 8.29 -23.60
N VAL A 287 -17.49 8.91 -24.31
CA VAL A 287 -17.29 9.46 -25.66
C VAL A 287 -16.89 10.91 -25.53
N LEU A 288 -15.69 11.26 -25.99
CA LEU A 288 -15.09 12.57 -25.78
C LEU A 288 -14.74 13.25 -27.12
N ASN A 289 -14.72 14.58 -27.10
CA ASN A 289 -14.36 15.41 -28.24
C ASN A 289 -13.54 16.62 -27.75
N ALA A 290 -13.24 17.55 -28.65
CA ALA A 290 -12.44 18.75 -28.37
C ALA A 290 -12.99 19.69 -27.28
N ASN A 291 -14.26 19.53 -26.89
CA ASN A 291 -14.88 20.27 -25.78
C ASN A 291 -14.63 19.68 -24.40
N ALA A 292 -13.86 18.57 -24.31
CA ALA A 292 -13.51 17.97 -23.04
C ALA A 292 -12.62 18.92 -22.21
N PRO A 293 -12.86 19.02 -20.87
CA PRO A 293 -12.05 19.87 -20.00
C PRO A 293 -10.57 19.47 -20.03
N ILE A 294 -9.68 20.43 -20.26
CA ILE A 294 -8.22 20.22 -20.35
C ILE A 294 -7.44 20.97 -19.26
N GLU A 295 -8.14 21.63 -18.33
CA GLU A 295 -7.55 22.50 -17.30
C GLU A 295 -6.69 21.72 -16.29
N PHE A 296 -6.96 20.44 -16.12
CA PHE A 296 -6.18 19.55 -15.25
C PHE A 296 -4.84 19.10 -15.84
N LEU A 297 -4.67 19.28 -17.17
CA LEU A 297 -3.47 18.88 -17.88
C LEU A 297 -2.38 19.95 -17.80
N ASN A 298 -1.12 19.54 -17.77
CA ASN A 298 0.00 20.47 -17.87
C ASN A 298 0.18 21.01 -19.30
N ARG A 299 1.06 22.00 -19.49
CA ARG A 299 1.27 22.68 -20.77
C ARG A 299 1.66 21.71 -21.89
N GLU A 300 2.55 20.78 -21.61
CA GLU A 300 3.03 19.80 -22.59
C GLU A 300 1.94 18.79 -22.96
N GLU A 301 1.22 18.26 -21.97
CA GLU A 301 0.10 17.32 -22.19
C GLU A 301 -1.00 17.98 -23.06
N ARG A 302 -1.31 19.27 -22.81
CA ARG A 302 -2.29 20.04 -23.64
C ARG A 302 -1.82 20.16 -25.09
N LYS A 303 -0.52 20.42 -25.31
CA LYS A 303 0.08 20.52 -26.64
C LYS A 303 -0.09 19.20 -27.39
N GLN A 304 0.29 18.09 -26.77
CA GLN A 304 0.24 16.76 -27.36
C GLN A 304 -1.17 16.28 -27.71
N ILE A 305 -2.17 16.67 -26.92
CA ILE A 305 -3.58 16.37 -27.24
C ILE A 305 -4.08 17.11 -28.48
N LYS A 306 -3.60 18.35 -28.71
CA LYS A 306 -4.03 19.22 -29.83
C LYS A 306 -3.24 18.97 -31.14
N GLU A 307 -2.06 18.37 -31.07
CA GLU A 307 -1.16 18.14 -32.21
C GLU A 307 -1.59 17.01 -33.18
N VAL A 308 -2.85 16.60 -33.18
CA VAL A 308 -3.38 15.56 -34.07
C VAL A 308 -4.22 16.18 -35.19
N PHE A 309 -4.26 15.53 -36.35
CA PHE A 309 -4.96 15.98 -37.56
C PHE A 309 -6.42 16.45 -37.31
N ASN A 310 -7.13 15.81 -36.36
CA ASN A 310 -8.48 16.19 -35.94
C ASN A 310 -8.52 17.15 -34.75
N GLY A 311 -7.40 17.73 -34.31
CA GLY A 311 -7.32 18.68 -33.22
C GLY A 311 -7.58 18.17 -31.81
N PHE A 312 -7.84 16.84 -31.65
CA PHE A 312 -8.06 16.23 -30.33
C PHE A 312 -7.73 14.73 -30.31
N ASN A 313 -6.69 14.38 -29.55
CA ASN A 313 -6.27 12.97 -29.32
C ASN A 313 -7.06 12.34 -28.18
N GLU A 314 -8.26 11.84 -28.48
CA GLU A 314 -9.14 11.20 -27.49
C GLU A 314 -8.48 10.01 -26.77
N PRO A 315 -7.77 9.05 -27.46
CA PRO A 315 -7.08 7.96 -26.81
C PRO A 315 -6.05 8.42 -25.76
N LEU A 316 -5.22 9.40 -26.09
CA LEU A 316 -4.24 9.98 -25.16
C LEU A 316 -4.92 10.68 -23.99
N TYR A 317 -5.96 11.48 -24.28
CA TYR A 317 -6.71 12.18 -23.22
C TYR A 317 -7.23 11.21 -22.16
N LYS A 318 -7.82 10.07 -22.57
CA LYS A 318 -8.36 9.06 -21.64
C LYS A 318 -7.28 8.43 -20.75
N VAL A 319 -6.08 8.18 -21.31
CA VAL A 319 -4.94 7.68 -20.50
C VAL A 319 -4.47 8.75 -19.53
N LEU A 320 -4.36 10.00 -19.98
CA LEU A 320 -3.95 11.12 -19.12
C LEU A 320 -4.99 11.41 -18.02
N LEU A 321 -6.28 11.40 -18.34
CA LEU A 321 -7.34 11.54 -17.34
C LEU A 321 -7.19 10.45 -16.25
N ALA A 322 -7.06 9.19 -16.64
CA ALA A 322 -6.87 8.09 -15.69
C ALA A 322 -5.58 8.25 -14.88
N LYS A 323 -4.47 8.69 -15.49
CA LYS A 323 -3.22 9.00 -14.80
C LYS A 323 -3.41 10.07 -13.71
N HIS A 324 -4.12 11.15 -14.02
CA HIS A 324 -4.39 12.23 -13.07
C HIS A 324 -5.38 11.79 -11.98
N VAL A 325 -6.44 11.06 -12.33
CA VAL A 325 -7.38 10.44 -11.34
C VAL A 325 -6.62 9.53 -10.39
N HIS A 326 -5.79 8.63 -10.92
CA HIS A 326 -4.93 7.74 -10.10
C HIS A 326 -4.05 8.55 -9.11
N LYS A 327 -3.41 9.63 -9.60
CA LYS A 327 -2.59 10.50 -8.76
C LYS A 327 -3.42 11.21 -7.68
N SER A 328 -4.61 11.68 -8.04
CA SER A 328 -5.52 12.38 -7.12
C SER A 328 -6.10 11.46 -6.06
N ILE A 329 -6.45 10.21 -6.39
CA ILE A 329 -6.85 9.19 -5.40
C ILE A 329 -5.68 8.90 -4.44
N LYS A 330 -4.48 8.70 -4.97
CA LYS A 330 -3.29 8.41 -4.15
C LYS A 330 -2.92 9.56 -3.20
N SER A 331 -3.22 10.79 -3.57
CA SER A 331 -3.00 11.98 -2.73
C SER A 331 -4.18 12.36 -1.84
N GLY A 332 -5.29 11.60 -1.87
CA GLY A 332 -6.50 11.89 -1.10
C GLY A 332 -7.32 13.10 -1.60
N LYS A 333 -7.01 13.63 -2.79
CA LYS A 333 -7.78 14.76 -3.38
C LYS A 333 -9.10 14.29 -3.98
N ILE A 334 -9.10 13.12 -4.62
CA ILE A 334 -10.31 12.44 -5.11
C ILE A 334 -10.55 11.22 -4.25
N ASN A 335 -11.78 11.05 -3.81
CA ASN A 335 -12.22 10.06 -2.85
C ASN A 335 -13.42 9.30 -3.40
N VAL A 336 -13.77 8.20 -2.75
CA VAL A 336 -14.98 7.41 -3.01
C VAL A 336 -15.74 7.27 -1.70
N GLY A 337 -16.83 8.01 -1.53
CA GLY A 337 -17.58 8.06 -0.25
C GLY A 337 -18.16 6.70 0.17
N VAL A 338 -18.51 5.84 -0.80
CA VAL A 338 -19.01 4.49 -0.58
C VAL A 338 -17.88 3.44 -0.70
N SER A 339 -16.87 3.56 0.13
CA SER A 339 -15.65 2.75 0.15
C SER A 339 -15.20 2.54 1.59
N HIS A 340 -14.48 1.45 1.89
CA HIS A 340 -13.82 1.29 3.18
C HIS A 340 -12.43 1.95 3.20
N GLN A 341 -11.70 1.90 2.06
CA GLN A 341 -10.29 2.30 1.98
C GLN A 341 -10.06 3.67 1.32
N PHE A 342 -11.00 4.16 0.49
CA PHE A 342 -10.83 5.36 -0.33
C PHE A 342 -11.81 6.48 0.04
N LYS A 343 -12.26 6.51 1.30
CA LYS A 343 -13.06 7.63 1.86
C LYS A 343 -12.23 8.92 1.89
N ALA A 344 -12.90 10.05 2.07
CA ALA A 344 -12.24 11.30 2.36
C ALA A 344 -11.48 11.21 3.70
N PHE A 345 -10.36 11.93 3.82
CA PHE A 345 -9.57 11.92 5.06
C PHE A 345 -10.40 12.36 6.26
N GLU A 346 -11.30 13.31 6.05
CA GLU A 346 -12.22 13.84 7.05
C GLU A 346 -13.18 12.76 7.60
N ASP A 347 -13.53 11.75 6.79
CA ASP A 347 -14.41 10.65 7.21
C ASP A 347 -13.74 9.66 8.18
N TYR A 348 -12.41 9.72 8.31
CA TYR A 348 -11.63 8.96 9.32
C TYR A 348 -11.38 9.77 10.58
N MET A 349 -11.62 11.06 10.54
CA MET A 349 -11.40 11.97 11.67
C MET A 349 -12.65 12.06 12.54
N ILE A 350 -12.44 12.39 13.81
CA ILE A 350 -13.56 12.72 14.70
C ILE A 350 -14.23 14.00 14.15
N PRO A 351 -15.58 14.01 13.95
CA PRO A 351 -16.27 15.19 13.47
C PRO A 351 -15.95 16.43 14.30
N GLN A 352 -15.78 17.58 13.67
CA GLN A 352 -15.38 18.81 14.36
C GLN A 352 -16.33 19.20 15.50
N ASP A 353 -17.63 18.99 15.31
CA ASP A 353 -18.65 19.26 16.34
C ASP A 353 -18.51 18.33 17.55
N GLU A 354 -18.19 17.06 17.32
CA GLU A 354 -17.93 16.09 18.36
C GLU A 354 -16.62 16.40 19.09
N TRP A 355 -15.58 16.73 18.35
CA TRP A 355 -14.32 17.18 18.93
C TRP A 355 -14.50 18.39 19.82
N ASN A 356 -15.20 19.42 19.36
CA ASN A 356 -15.42 20.65 20.13
C ASN A 356 -16.19 20.40 21.43
N LYS A 357 -17.14 19.44 21.43
CA LYS A 357 -17.95 19.08 22.60
C LYS A 357 -17.20 18.21 23.61
N ASN A 358 -16.40 17.28 23.12
CA ASN A 358 -15.82 16.19 23.92
C ASN A 358 -14.30 16.22 23.97
N LYS A 359 -13.64 17.31 23.54
CA LYS A 359 -12.20 17.43 23.37
C LYS A 359 -11.41 16.90 24.59
N GLU A 360 -11.74 17.36 25.78
CA GLU A 360 -11.00 16.97 26.99
C GLU A 360 -11.14 15.50 27.31
N SER A 361 -12.35 14.94 27.24
CA SER A 361 -12.59 13.51 27.46
C SER A 361 -11.91 12.64 26.41
N LEU A 362 -11.89 13.07 25.15
CA LEU A 362 -11.22 12.36 24.06
C LEU A 362 -9.69 12.40 24.23
N MET A 363 -9.13 13.54 24.62
CA MET A 363 -7.69 13.69 24.89
C MET A 363 -7.25 12.86 26.11
N GLU A 364 -8.08 12.81 27.16
CA GLU A 364 -7.84 11.96 28.34
C GLU A 364 -7.83 10.48 27.98
N ARG A 365 -8.85 10.02 27.24
CA ARG A 365 -8.93 8.63 26.75
C ARG A 365 -7.74 8.23 25.85
N ALA A 366 -7.25 9.17 25.06
CA ALA A 366 -6.07 8.97 24.21
C ALA A 366 -4.74 9.11 24.97
N GLY A 367 -4.75 9.54 26.25
CA GLY A 367 -3.55 9.76 27.04
C GLY A 367 -2.69 10.93 26.55
N ILE A 368 -3.30 11.90 25.84
CA ILE A 368 -2.63 13.06 25.23
C ILE A 368 -3.04 14.39 25.87
N MET A 369 -3.52 14.39 27.13
CA MET A 369 -3.90 15.60 27.84
C MET A 369 -2.76 16.63 27.97
N TYR A 370 -1.52 16.16 28.00
CA TYR A 370 -0.33 17.01 27.99
C TYR A 370 -0.25 17.92 26.75
N LEU A 371 -0.91 17.60 25.64
CA LEU A 371 -0.98 18.44 24.43
C LEU A 371 -2.02 19.57 24.50
N LYS A 372 -2.74 19.72 25.63
CA LYS A 372 -3.81 20.73 25.77
C LYS A 372 -3.27 22.15 25.52
N ASP A 373 -2.08 22.45 26.02
CA ASP A 373 -1.37 23.72 25.78
C ASP A 373 -0.26 23.55 24.73
N TRP A 374 -0.69 23.41 23.47
CA TRP A 374 0.21 23.17 22.34
C TRP A 374 1.26 24.25 22.15
N GLU A 375 0.94 25.54 22.41
CA GLU A 375 1.91 26.63 22.18
C GLU A 375 3.09 26.56 23.14
N ASN A 376 2.86 26.26 24.42
CA ASN A 376 3.93 26.06 25.40
C ASN A 376 4.76 24.81 25.08
N ILE A 377 4.11 23.72 24.72
CA ILE A 377 4.78 22.47 24.33
C ILE A 377 5.66 22.72 23.12
N ARG A 378 5.14 23.38 22.08
CA ARG A 378 5.92 23.71 20.88
C ARG A 378 7.18 24.48 21.20
N LYS A 379 7.08 25.54 22.05
CA LYS A 379 8.24 26.32 22.50
C LYS A 379 9.24 25.45 23.25
N ASN A 380 8.79 24.65 24.20
CA ASN A 380 9.67 23.75 24.95
C ASN A 380 10.36 22.72 24.04
N LEU A 381 9.67 22.18 23.05
CA LEU A 381 10.26 21.26 22.07
C LEU A 381 11.29 21.94 21.19
N GLU A 382 11.04 23.17 20.72
CA GLU A 382 11.98 23.97 19.94
C GLU A 382 13.24 24.29 20.76
N GLU A 383 13.09 24.65 22.02
CA GLU A 383 14.21 24.92 22.96
C GLU A 383 15.02 23.66 23.26
N LYS A 384 14.34 22.53 23.59
CA LYS A 384 14.98 21.22 23.80
C LYS A 384 15.76 20.79 22.54
N LEU A 385 15.16 20.92 21.35
CA LEU A 385 15.81 20.59 20.08
C LEU A 385 17.05 21.45 19.86
N SER A 386 16.94 22.77 20.00
CA SER A 386 18.04 23.72 19.84
C SER A 386 19.18 23.46 20.82
N SER A 387 18.86 23.19 22.08
CA SER A 387 19.81 22.81 23.12
C SER A 387 20.53 21.49 22.77
N GLN A 388 19.79 20.49 22.34
CA GLN A 388 20.37 19.20 21.97
C GLN A 388 21.26 19.30 20.73
N PHE A 389 20.88 20.09 19.72
CA PHE A 389 21.71 20.37 18.56
C PHE A 389 23.04 21.01 19.00
N LYS A 390 22.98 22.03 19.88
CA LYS A 390 24.16 22.71 20.38
C LYS A 390 25.08 21.75 21.14
N LYS A 391 24.53 20.96 22.08
CA LYS A 391 25.28 19.95 22.84
C LYS A 391 25.97 18.94 21.92
N THR A 392 25.23 18.41 20.94
CA THR A 392 25.77 17.42 20.00
C THR A 392 26.86 18.02 19.12
N PHE A 393 26.64 19.22 18.60
CA PHE A 393 27.63 19.92 17.77
C PHE A 393 28.91 20.27 18.54
N ASP A 394 28.79 20.72 19.77
CA ASP A 394 29.92 21.01 20.65
C ASP A 394 30.69 19.72 20.97
N ALA A 395 30.00 18.61 21.25
CA ALA A 395 30.65 17.32 21.48
C ALA A 395 31.40 16.81 20.24
N ILE A 396 30.85 17.00 19.04
CA ILE A 396 31.53 16.65 17.78
C ILE A 396 32.76 17.52 17.56
N ASN A 397 32.67 18.83 17.75
CA ASN A 397 33.79 19.77 17.58
C ASN A 397 34.90 19.51 18.58
N LYS A 398 34.58 19.14 19.82
CA LYS A 398 35.54 18.80 20.88
C LYS A 398 36.08 17.37 20.76
N GLY A 399 35.60 16.57 19.76
CA GLY A 399 36.00 15.17 19.58
C GLY A 399 35.51 14.22 20.67
N LEU A 400 34.50 14.62 21.45
CA LEU A 400 33.94 13.84 22.56
C LEU A 400 32.81 12.87 22.07
N ASN A 401 32.34 13.02 20.82
CA ASN A 401 31.31 12.13 20.28
C ASN A 401 31.96 10.83 19.79
N PRO A 402 31.62 9.65 20.37
CA PRO A 402 32.25 8.39 19.98
C PRO A 402 31.81 7.89 18.59
N TYR A 403 30.68 8.39 18.06
CA TYR A 403 30.09 7.95 16.82
C TYR A 403 30.38 8.85 15.63
N VAL A 404 30.92 10.05 15.85
CA VAL A 404 31.17 11.02 14.79
C VAL A 404 32.54 11.68 15.00
N LYS A 405 33.36 11.60 13.95
CA LYS A 405 34.66 12.33 13.91
C LYS A 405 34.66 13.37 12.78
N LYS A 406 35.20 14.53 13.06
CA LYS A 406 35.46 15.59 12.09
C LYS A 406 36.80 15.31 11.39
N ARG A 407 36.78 15.15 10.05
CA ARG A 407 37.99 14.98 9.24
C ARG A 407 38.70 16.34 9.02
N LYS A 408 39.96 16.32 8.60
CA LYS A 408 40.78 17.52 8.29
C LYS A 408 40.14 18.44 7.24
N ASN A 409 39.33 17.89 6.33
CA ASN A 409 38.59 18.63 5.30
C ASN A 409 37.21 19.12 5.76
N ASN A 410 36.93 19.18 7.06
CA ASN A 410 35.66 19.56 7.67
C ASN A 410 34.47 18.61 7.36
N THR A 411 34.67 17.49 6.71
CA THR A 411 33.63 16.48 6.53
C THR A 411 33.44 15.62 7.79
N LEU A 412 32.22 15.17 8.04
CA LEU A 412 31.91 14.29 9.17
C LEU A 412 32.10 12.83 8.78
N GLN A 413 32.81 12.08 9.59
CA GLN A 413 32.94 10.63 9.49
C GLN A 413 32.12 9.98 10.59
N PHE A 414 31.16 9.15 10.21
CA PHE A 414 30.40 8.34 11.15
C PHE A 414 31.15 7.06 11.47
N LEU A 415 31.20 6.71 12.74
CA LEU A 415 31.86 5.51 13.25
C LEU A 415 30.81 4.57 13.84
N THR A 416 30.95 3.29 13.57
CA THR A 416 30.19 2.25 14.26
C THR A 416 31.11 1.64 15.31
N PRO A 417 30.83 1.77 16.62
CA PRO A 417 31.63 1.12 17.66
C PRO A 417 31.64 -0.39 17.43
N LYS A 418 32.81 -0.99 17.48
CA LYS A 418 32.91 -2.44 17.47
C LYS A 418 32.44 -2.94 18.83
N LYS A 419 31.37 -3.76 18.86
CA LYS A 419 31.01 -4.52 20.08
C LYS A 419 32.20 -5.44 20.39
N PRO A 420 32.62 -5.56 21.68
CA PRO A 420 33.58 -6.58 22.05
C PRO A 420 33.00 -7.95 21.65
N ILE A 421 33.80 -8.74 20.95
CA ILE A 421 33.44 -10.12 20.62
C ILE A 421 33.45 -10.86 21.96
N THR A 422 32.28 -11.02 22.55
CA THR A 422 32.11 -11.95 23.67
C THR A 422 32.35 -13.36 23.15
N SER A 423 33.28 -14.04 23.75
CA SER A 423 33.68 -15.40 23.42
C SER A 423 32.48 -16.34 23.28
N PRO A 424 32.45 -17.24 22.32
CA PRO A 424 31.33 -18.17 22.07
C PRO A 424 31.25 -19.30 23.08
N ALA A 425 31.42 -19.01 24.38
CA ALA A 425 31.35 -20.01 25.44
C ALA A 425 29.99 -20.73 25.56
N THR A 426 28.96 -20.22 24.83
CA THR A 426 27.60 -20.81 24.87
C THR A 426 27.36 -21.95 23.86
N ILE A 427 28.26 -22.17 22.92
CA ILE A 427 28.08 -23.26 21.91
C ILE A 427 28.35 -24.63 22.51
N GLU A 428 29.15 -24.72 23.57
CA GLU A 428 29.46 -26.00 24.24
C GLU A 428 28.37 -26.51 25.20
N LEU A 429 27.35 -25.70 25.51
CA LEU A 429 26.25 -26.05 26.41
C LEU A 429 25.23 -26.99 25.79
N TYR A 430 25.15 -27.07 24.46
CA TYR A 430 24.22 -27.93 23.76
C TYR A 430 24.95 -29.02 23.00
N PRO A 431 24.57 -30.30 23.18
CA PRO A 431 25.13 -31.37 22.36
C PRO A 431 24.83 -31.12 20.90
N SER A 432 25.81 -31.22 20.02
CA SER A 432 25.70 -31.02 18.58
C SER A 432 24.72 -32.02 17.90
N GLU A 433 24.29 -33.03 18.59
CA GLU A 433 23.40 -34.11 18.12
C GLU A 433 21.99 -34.03 18.71
N LEU A 434 21.62 -32.97 19.43
CA LEU A 434 20.27 -32.85 19.98
C LEU A 434 19.26 -32.58 18.85
N TYR A 435 18.57 -33.61 18.42
CA TYR A 435 17.52 -33.54 17.43
C TYR A 435 16.16 -33.39 18.11
N VAL A 436 15.54 -32.20 18.00
CA VAL A 436 14.19 -31.95 18.52
C VAL A 436 13.22 -31.84 17.36
N SER A 437 12.16 -32.63 17.37
CA SER A 437 11.11 -32.57 16.36
C SER A 437 10.35 -31.26 16.43
N ILE A 438 10.01 -30.66 15.29
CA ILE A 438 9.17 -29.46 15.24
C ILE A 438 7.78 -29.68 15.87
N PHE A 439 7.26 -30.92 15.83
CA PHE A 439 6.04 -31.31 16.54
C PHE A 439 6.19 -31.21 18.03
N GLU A 440 7.34 -31.67 18.56
CA GLU A 440 7.67 -31.63 19.98
C GLU A 440 7.82 -30.19 20.46
N VAL A 441 8.43 -29.31 19.65
CA VAL A 441 8.52 -27.87 19.93
C VAL A 441 7.13 -27.26 20.02
N LEU A 442 6.27 -27.48 19.02
CA LEU A 442 4.90 -26.97 19.01
C LEU A 442 4.07 -27.50 20.17
N HIS A 443 4.24 -28.79 20.50
CA HIS A 443 3.56 -29.41 21.64
C HIS A 443 3.97 -28.75 22.95
N THR A 444 5.27 -28.61 23.19
CA THR A 444 5.82 -28.00 24.41
C THR A 444 5.37 -26.54 24.54
N VAL A 445 5.45 -25.74 23.47
CA VAL A 445 4.98 -24.37 23.48
C VAL A 445 3.47 -24.30 23.76
N ASN A 446 2.68 -25.23 23.18
CA ASN A 446 1.24 -25.26 23.42
C ASN A 446 0.87 -25.66 24.84
N LEU A 447 1.66 -26.53 25.51
CA LEU A 447 1.45 -26.88 26.93
C LEU A 447 1.52 -25.65 27.85
N HIS A 448 2.38 -24.69 27.52
CA HIS A 448 2.58 -23.47 28.32
C HIS A 448 1.69 -22.31 27.92
N THR A 449 1.32 -22.22 26.66
CA THR A 449 0.60 -21.03 26.09
C THR A 449 -0.86 -21.29 25.78
N GLU A 450 -1.21 -22.55 25.55
CA GLU A 450 -2.51 -22.97 25.01
C GLU A 450 -2.90 -22.21 23.73
N PHE A 451 -1.90 -21.85 22.88
CA PHE A 451 -2.10 -21.01 21.70
C PHE A 451 -3.10 -21.62 20.70
N THR A 452 -3.19 -22.96 20.64
CA THR A 452 -4.16 -23.66 19.77
C THR A 452 -5.61 -23.35 20.12
N LYS A 453 -5.93 -22.95 21.36
CA LYS A 453 -7.27 -22.51 21.76
C LYS A 453 -7.70 -21.21 21.07
N LYS A 454 -6.76 -20.49 20.48
CA LYS A 454 -7.05 -19.29 19.68
C LYS A 454 -7.38 -19.62 18.22
N LEU A 455 -7.07 -20.83 17.76
CA LEU A 455 -7.40 -21.31 16.42
C LEU A 455 -8.87 -21.77 16.38
N THR A 456 -9.79 -20.86 16.66
CA THR A 456 -11.22 -21.12 16.69
C THR A 456 -11.81 -21.09 15.27
N HIS A 457 -12.94 -21.77 15.10
CA HIS A 457 -13.67 -21.70 13.82
C HIS A 457 -14.07 -20.26 13.51
N LYS A 458 -13.91 -19.80 12.26
CA LYS A 458 -14.19 -18.42 11.88
C LYS A 458 -15.67 -18.04 11.96
N MET A 459 -16.57 -19.05 11.94
CA MET A 459 -18.01 -18.86 12.17
C MET A 459 -18.33 -19.04 13.66
N GLU A 460 -19.00 -18.07 14.27
CA GLU A 460 -19.32 -18.09 15.71
C GLU A 460 -20.15 -19.30 16.13
N GLU A 461 -21.06 -19.74 15.29
CA GLU A 461 -21.90 -20.92 15.56
C GLU A 461 -21.10 -22.20 15.80
N TYR A 462 -19.94 -22.34 15.18
CA TYR A 462 -19.04 -23.48 15.32
C TYR A 462 -17.83 -23.21 16.20
N ARG A 463 -17.77 -22.08 16.90
CA ARG A 463 -16.64 -21.68 17.75
C ARG A 463 -16.31 -22.68 18.85
N ARG A 464 -17.30 -23.49 19.28
CA ARG A 464 -17.10 -24.57 20.26
C ARG A 464 -16.46 -25.82 19.67
N GLU A 465 -16.36 -25.89 18.34
CA GLU A 465 -15.67 -26.99 17.68
C GLU A 465 -14.16 -26.80 17.85
N ILE A 466 -13.54 -27.68 18.63
CA ILE A 466 -12.11 -27.66 18.90
C ILE A 466 -11.46 -28.74 18.03
N MET A 467 -10.55 -28.33 17.16
CA MET A 467 -9.74 -29.27 16.39
C MET A 467 -8.66 -29.89 17.29
N PRO A 468 -8.36 -31.19 17.11
CA PRO A 468 -7.28 -31.82 17.84
C PRO A 468 -5.94 -31.09 17.65
N ASN A 469 -5.14 -30.95 18.72
CA ASN A 469 -3.88 -30.23 18.64
C ASN A 469 -2.94 -30.78 17.56
N ILE A 470 -2.92 -32.10 17.38
CA ILE A 470 -2.08 -32.73 16.35
C ILE A 470 -2.47 -32.28 14.93
N VAL A 471 -3.77 -32.07 14.65
CA VAL A 471 -4.26 -31.59 13.36
C VAL A 471 -3.88 -30.12 13.18
N ASN A 472 -3.99 -29.28 14.23
CA ASN A 472 -3.54 -27.91 14.21
C ASN A 472 -2.04 -27.82 13.91
N PHE A 473 -1.20 -28.61 14.61
CA PHE A 473 0.25 -28.65 14.39
C PHE A 473 0.61 -29.08 12.98
N ALA A 474 -0.03 -30.15 12.48
CA ALA A 474 0.19 -30.63 11.12
C ALA A 474 -0.19 -29.57 10.07
N THR A 475 -1.28 -28.84 10.29
CA THR A 475 -1.70 -27.77 9.39
C THR A 475 -0.69 -26.61 9.40
N ILE A 476 -0.22 -26.20 10.59
CA ILE A 476 0.79 -25.14 10.74
C ILE A 476 2.10 -25.55 10.05
N ILE A 477 2.57 -26.79 10.28
CA ILE A 477 3.79 -27.31 9.64
C ILE A 477 3.63 -27.42 8.12
N GLY A 478 2.46 -27.90 7.67
CA GLY A 478 2.16 -28.02 6.24
C GLY A 478 2.32 -26.69 5.50
N TRP A 479 1.86 -25.58 6.08
CA TRP A 479 2.02 -24.24 5.53
C TRP A 479 3.39 -23.64 5.86
N GLY A 480 3.83 -23.66 7.11
CA GLY A 480 5.05 -23.00 7.56
C GLY A 480 6.33 -23.57 6.93
N CYS A 481 6.35 -24.89 6.66
CA CYS A 481 7.48 -25.55 5.99
C CYS A 481 7.29 -25.68 4.48
N ASN A 482 6.28 -25.02 3.90
CA ASN A 482 5.98 -25.06 2.47
C ASN A 482 5.78 -26.46 1.88
N LEU A 483 5.30 -27.39 2.70
CA LEU A 483 4.99 -28.77 2.28
C LEU A 483 3.65 -28.84 1.54
N GLY A 484 2.73 -27.96 1.91
CA GLY A 484 1.32 -27.99 1.51
C GLY A 484 0.50 -29.08 2.22
N ILE A 485 -0.80 -28.83 2.32
CA ILE A 485 -1.73 -29.69 3.08
C ILE A 485 -1.82 -31.10 2.49
N GLY A 486 -1.80 -31.22 1.15
CA GLY A 486 -1.89 -32.51 0.47
C GLY A 486 -0.69 -33.44 0.74
N LEU A 487 0.54 -32.90 0.74
CA LEU A 487 1.73 -33.68 1.07
C LEU A 487 1.75 -34.04 2.57
N MET A 488 1.33 -33.07 3.42
CA MET A 488 1.24 -33.31 4.85
C MET A 488 0.28 -34.47 5.19
N ALA A 489 -0.91 -34.52 4.58
CA ALA A 489 -1.86 -35.62 4.72
C ALA A 489 -1.25 -36.98 4.29
N LYS A 490 -0.50 -37.00 3.17
CA LYS A 490 0.17 -38.22 2.69
C LYS A 490 1.26 -38.70 3.67
N LYS A 491 1.98 -37.79 4.33
CA LYS A 491 3.04 -38.09 5.31
C LYS A 491 2.49 -38.55 6.66
N ALA A 492 1.35 -37.97 7.08
CA ALA A 492 0.68 -38.32 8.35
C ALA A 492 0.01 -39.71 8.36
N LYS A 493 -0.04 -40.38 7.21
CA LYS A 493 -0.64 -41.73 7.03
C LYS A 493 -2.08 -41.81 7.55
N LYS A 494 -2.29 -42.62 8.66
CA LYS A 494 -3.65 -42.90 9.19
C LYS A 494 -4.07 -41.97 10.33
N ASP A 495 -3.17 -41.14 10.84
CA ASP A 495 -3.42 -40.35 12.05
C ASP A 495 -4.30 -39.12 11.80
N MET A 496 -4.36 -38.66 10.57
CA MET A 496 -5.22 -37.53 10.15
C MET A 496 -5.54 -37.59 8.67
N THR A 497 -6.73 -37.12 8.32
CA THR A 497 -7.24 -37.12 6.94
C THR A 497 -6.96 -35.80 6.23
N LEU A 498 -6.93 -35.84 4.91
CA LEU A 498 -6.87 -34.62 4.09
C LEU A 498 -8.03 -33.67 4.40
N ALA A 499 -9.24 -34.20 4.57
CA ALA A 499 -10.42 -33.40 4.87
C ALA A 499 -10.33 -32.66 6.21
N GLU A 500 -9.76 -33.25 7.24
CA GLU A 500 -9.52 -32.60 8.54
C GLU A 500 -8.51 -31.46 8.41
N LEU A 501 -7.41 -31.67 7.69
CA LEU A 501 -6.40 -30.65 7.45
C LEU A 501 -6.93 -29.50 6.59
N GLU A 502 -7.70 -29.78 5.55
CA GLU A 502 -8.35 -28.76 4.73
C GLU A 502 -9.40 -27.98 5.53
N LYS A 503 -10.20 -28.65 6.35
CA LYS A 503 -11.15 -28.01 7.25
C LYS A 503 -10.42 -27.06 8.20
N THR A 504 -9.37 -27.51 8.84
CA THR A 504 -8.57 -26.68 9.77
C THR A 504 -7.97 -25.50 9.04
N SER A 505 -7.33 -25.73 7.89
CA SER A 505 -6.73 -24.69 7.08
C SER A 505 -7.74 -23.60 6.65
N ASN A 506 -8.93 -23.99 6.19
CA ASN A 506 -9.90 -23.07 5.61
C ASN A 506 -10.77 -22.35 6.67
N TRP A 507 -10.95 -22.96 7.83
CA TRP A 507 -11.91 -22.48 8.81
C TRP A 507 -11.30 -22.04 10.14
N HIS A 508 -10.13 -22.55 10.50
CA HIS A 508 -9.47 -22.25 11.79
C HIS A 508 -8.18 -21.43 11.64
N ILE A 509 -7.46 -21.56 10.52
CA ILE A 509 -6.25 -20.78 10.25
C ILE A 509 -6.63 -19.49 9.52
N THR A 510 -6.92 -18.46 10.28
CA THR A 510 -7.15 -17.10 9.78
C THR A 510 -6.06 -16.16 10.25
N SER A 511 -5.82 -15.03 9.56
CA SER A 511 -4.83 -14.02 9.98
C SER A 511 -5.09 -13.55 11.42
N LYS A 512 -6.35 -13.32 11.78
CA LYS A 512 -6.75 -12.92 13.13
C LYS A 512 -6.38 -13.99 14.16
N ASN A 513 -6.76 -15.26 13.91
CA ASN A 513 -6.48 -16.35 14.84
C ASN A 513 -4.97 -16.58 14.99
N LEU A 514 -4.21 -16.43 13.90
CA LEU A 514 -2.74 -16.58 13.97
C LEU A 514 -2.11 -15.44 14.78
N LEU A 515 -2.57 -14.20 14.65
CA LEU A 515 -2.10 -13.09 15.47
C LEU A 515 -2.42 -13.33 16.95
N GLU A 516 -3.67 -13.68 17.28
CA GLU A 516 -4.07 -13.98 18.66
C GLU A 516 -3.31 -15.17 19.26
N ALA A 517 -2.99 -16.18 18.47
CA ALA A 517 -2.17 -17.33 18.89
C ALA A 517 -0.72 -16.91 19.13
N ASN A 518 -0.16 -16.07 18.23
CA ASN A 518 1.18 -15.51 18.36
C ASN A 518 1.30 -14.63 19.62
N ASP A 519 0.30 -13.82 19.96
CA ASP A 519 0.27 -12.99 21.15
C ASP A 519 0.41 -13.82 22.43
N LYS A 520 -0.14 -15.04 22.45
CA LYS A 520 0.05 -15.97 23.58
C LYS A 520 1.50 -16.43 23.72
N ILE A 521 2.16 -16.68 22.60
CA ILE A 521 3.57 -17.10 22.57
C ILE A 521 4.46 -15.92 22.98
N VAL A 522 4.20 -14.73 22.44
CA VAL A 522 4.93 -13.50 22.79
C VAL A 522 4.80 -13.20 24.28
N ALA A 523 3.60 -13.31 24.85
CA ALA A 523 3.38 -13.08 26.28
C ALA A 523 4.17 -14.06 27.15
N LEU A 524 4.30 -15.34 26.76
CA LEU A 524 5.16 -16.29 27.46
C LEU A 524 6.63 -15.88 27.35
N LEU A 525 7.09 -15.54 26.16
CA LEU A 525 8.48 -15.13 25.93
C LEU A 525 8.82 -13.88 26.75
N ASP A 526 7.94 -12.89 26.78
CA ASP A 526 8.14 -11.65 27.55
C ASP A 526 8.18 -11.89 29.06
N ALA A 527 7.50 -12.93 29.54
CA ALA A 527 7.51 -13.32 30.96
C ALA A 527 8.75 -14.15 31.37
N MET A 528 9.57 -14.61 30.42
CA MET A 528 10.72 -15.46 30.75
C MET A 528 11.85 -14.67 31.45
N PRO A 529 12.37 -15.16 32.60
CA PRO A 529 13.46 -14.48 33.32
C PRO A 529 14.73 -14.28 32.48
N ILE A 530 15.00 -15.16 31.52
CA ILE A 530 16.18 -15.08 30.63
C ILE A 530 16.22 -13.82 29.78
N ASN A 531 15.08 -13.14 29.61
CA ASN A 531 14.99 -11.91 28.84
C ASN A 531 15.87 -10.78 29.38
N VAL A 532 16.20 -10.82 30.67
CA VAL A 532 17.15 -9.87 31.28
C VAL A 532 18.50 -9.89 30.57
N VAL A 533 18.93 -11.05 30.05
CA VAL A 533 20.20 -11.23 29.34
C VAL A 533 20.20 -10.52 27.97
N PHE A 534 19.03 -10.35 27.36
CA PHE A 534 18.90 -9.70 26.05
C PHE A 534 18.64 -8.20 26.16
N LYS A 535 18.30 -7.68 27.34
CA LYS A 535 18.07 -6.25 27.55
C LYS A 535 19.41 -5.51 27.62
N GLU A 536 19.57 -4.50 26.77
CA GLU A 536 20.71 -3.58 26.85
C GLU A 536 20.51 -2.52 27.95
N GLU A 537 19.24 -2.13 28.20
CA GLU A 537 18.82 -1.18 29.24
C GLU A 537 17.57 -1.70 29.96
N GLU A 538 17.57 -1.69 31.29
CA GLU A 538 16.49 -2.30 32.09
C GLU A 538 15.11 -1.71 31.83
N ASN A 539 15.02 -0.43 31.54
CA ASN A 539 13.76 0.31 31.40
C ASN A 539 13.37 0.65 29.96
N LEU A 540 14.14 0.19 28.97
CA LEU A 540 13.89 0.48 27.55
C LEU A 540 13.56 -0.80 26.78
N LEU A 541 12.39 -0.87 26.17
CA LEU A 541 12.03 -1.97 25.27
C LEU A 541 12.30 -1.57 23.82
N ARG A 542 13.14 -2.32 23.16
CA ARG A 542 13.51 -2.10 21.78
C ARG A 542 12.69 -2.99 20.85
N SER A 543 12.28 -2.43 19.73
CA SER A 543 11.66 -3.15 18.64
C SER A 543 12.22 -2.70 17.29
N ALA A 544 12.09 -3.56 16.30
CA ALA A 544 12.48 -3.23 14.94
C ALA A 544 11.46 -3.78 13.95
N SER A 545 11.35 -3.12 12.79
CA SER A 545 10.50 -3.60 11.70
C SER A 545 11.22 -3.56 10.37
N ASP A 546 10.93 -4.54 9.52
CA ASP A 546 11.48 -4.63 8.16
C ASP A 546 10.53 -5.36 7.23
N GLY A 547 10.62 -5.04 5.93
CA GLY A 547 9.78 -5.58 4.87
C GLY A 547 10.49 -6.63 4.01
N GLN A 548 10.00 -7.86 4.02
CA GLN A 548 10.44 -8.90 3.11
C GLN A 548 9.51 -8.99 1.91
N LYS A 549 10.08 -9.04 0.71
CA LYS A 549 9.37 -8.99 -0.56
C LYS A 549 9.26 -10.37 -1.18
N PHE A 550 8.03 -10.74 -1.59
CA PHE A 550 7.73 -12.04 -2.19
C PHE A 550 7.07 -11.87 -3.55
N MET A 551 7.54 -12.64 -4.52
CA MET A 551 6.93 -12.69 -5.84
C MET A 551 5.65 -13.53 -5.79
N MET A 552 4.59 -13.04 -6.45
CA MET A 552 3.30 -13.73 -6.52
C MET A 552 3.13 -14.41 -7.87
N ALA A 553 2.89 -15.73 -7.85
CA ALA A 553 2.59 -16.51 -9.05
C ALA A 553 1.20 -16.17 -9.64
N LEU A 554 0.24 -15.78 -8.77
CA LEU A 554 -1.10 -15.40 -9.18
C LEU A 554 -1.19 -13.90 -9.45
N ASN A 555 -1.91 -13.53 -10.50
CA ASN A 555 -2.12 -12.14 -10.89
C ASN A 555 -3.27 -11.52 -10.09
N SER A 556 -3.04 -11.27 -8.80
CA SER A 556 -4.01 -10.66 -7.87
C SER A 556 -3.99 -9.13 -7.94
N ILE A 557 -5.10 -8.50 -7.54
CA ILE A 557 -5.19 -7.04 -7.34
C ILE A 557 -4.31 -6.57 -6.18
N HIS A 558 -4.10 -7.43 -5.18
CA HIS A 558 -3.27 -7.15 -3.99
C HIS A 558 -1.76 -7.19 -4.29
N ALA A 559 -1.36 -7.73 -5.44
CA ALA A 559 0.03 -7.77 -5.86
C ALA A 559 0.36 -6.68 -6.89
N ASN A 560 1.49 -6.01 -6.73
CA ASN A 560 1.92 -4.96 -7.64
C ASN A 560 3.39 -5.12 -8.05
N TYR A 561 3.78 -4.34 -9.05
CA TYR A 561 5.14 -4.38 -9.59
C TYR A 561 6.13 -3.64 -8.70
N SER A 562 7.28 -4.26 -8.51
CA SER A 562 8.46 -3.59 -7.97
C SER A 562 9.64 -3.88 -8.89
N SER A 563 9.95 -2.91 -9.78
CA SER A 563 11.03 -3.09 -10.78
C SER A 563 12.39 -3.35 -10.15
N LYS A 564 12.62 -2.84 -8.96
CA LYS A 564 13.86 -3.04 -8.20
C LYS A 564 14.04 -4.49 -7.75
N TYR A 565 12.95 -5.18 -7.39
CA TYR A 565 13.00 -6.50 -6.75
C TYR A 565 12.53 -7.64 -7.66
N PHE A 566 11.52 -7.40 -8.50
CA PHE A 566 10.84 -8.45 -9.28
C PHE A 566 10.89 -8.23 -10.79
N GLY A 567 11.57 -7.17 -11.25
CA GLY A 567 11.63 -6.87 -12.67
C GLY A 567 10.23 -6.69 -13.29
N LYS A 568 9.78 -7.68 -14.06
CA LYS A 568 8.46 -7.69 -14.74
C LYS A 568 7.35 -8.36 -13.95
N GLU A 569 7.67 -9.00 -12.83
CA GLU A 569 6.72 -9.77 -12.03
C GLU A 569 6.08 -8.91 -10.94
N LYS A 570 4.95 -9.38 -10.41
CA LYS A 570 4.25 -8.75 -9.30
C LYS A 570 4.60 -9.41 -7.98
N GLY A 571 4.56 -8.66 -6.90
CA GLY A 571 4.81 -9.17 -5.57
C GLY A 571 4.05 -8.44 -4.47
N ILE A 572 4.22 -8.98 -3.29
CA ILE A 572 3.72 -8.44 -2.02
C ILE A 572 4.88 -8.21 -1.08
N ILE A 573 4.66 -7.40 -0.08
CA ILE A 573 5.57 -7.21 1.05
C ILE A 573 4.92 -7.83 2.27
N ILE A 574 5.66 -8.66 2.98
CA ILE A 574 5.34 -9.08 4.33
C ILE A 574 6.18 -8.22 5.27
N TYR A 575 5.51 -7.37 6.03
CA TYR A 575 6.14 -6.44 6.95
C TYR A 575 6.07 -7.00 8.36
N SER A 576 7.22 -7.21 8.97
CA SER A 576 7.37 -7.93 10.23
C SER A 576 7.95 -7.05 11.31
N PHE A 577 7.43 -7.20 12.53
CA PHE A 577 7.88 -6.50 13.73
C PHE A 577 8.49 -7.50 14.70
N ILE A 578 9.66 -7.21 15.19
CA ILE A 578 10.37 -8.01 16.19
C ILE A 578 10.68 -7.17 17.41
N SER A 579 10.65 -7.77 18.60
CA SER A 579 11.17 -7.13 19.82
C SER A 579 12.61 -7.53 20.09
N GLU A 580 13.24 -6.92 21.07
CA GLU A 580 14.62 -7.23 21.49
C GLU A 580 14.79 -8.68 22.01
N HIS A 581 13.69 -9.33 22.39
CA HIS A 581 13.68 -10.76 22.79
C HIS A 581 13.51 -11.69 21.59
N TYR A 582 13.62 -11.17 20.36
CA TYR A 582 13.50 -11.88 19.08
C TYR A 582 12.10 -12.43 18.69
N PRO A 583 11.02 -12.35 19.49
CA PRO A 583 9.73 -12.80 18.98
C PRO A 583 9.22 -11.89 17.89
N LEU A 584 8.53 -12.51 16.95
CA LEU A 584 7.73 -11.82 15.93
C LEU A 584 6.46 -11.29 16.61
N THR A 585 6.37 -9.99 16.83
CA THR A 585 5.25 -9.38 17.58
C THR A 585 4.04 -9.08 16.71
N TYR A 586 4.27 -8.71 15.45
CA TYR A 586 3.21 -8.40 14.50
C TYR A 586 3.67 -8.65 13.07
N THR A 587 2.74 -9.00 12.21
CA THR A 587 2.99 -9.14 10.77
C THR A 587 1.80 -8.61 9.98
N THR A 588 2.06 -7.81 8.97
CA THR A 588 1.05 -7.36 8.01
C THR A 588 1.53 -7.58 6.58
N THR A 589 0.59 -7.63 5.63
CA THR A 589 0.89 -7.91 4.23
C THR A 589 0.26 -6.84 3.36
N PHE A 590 1.05 -6.27 2.45
CA PHE A 590 0.57 -5.25 1.52
C PHE A 590 1.28 -5.36 0.16
N SER A 591 0.83 -4.55 -0.79
CA SER A 591 1.31 -4.56 -2.16
C SER A 591 2.78 -4.11 -2.26
N ALA A 592 3.58 -4.78 -3.09
CA ALA A 592 4.99 -4.40 -3.33
C ALA A 592 5.18 -3.00 -3.95
N GLY A 593 4.10 -2.37 -4.39
CA GLY A 593 4.10 -0.99 -4.87
C GLY A 593 3.85 0.06 -3.80
N ASP A 594 3.50 -0.36 -2.59
CA ASP A 594 3.20 0.54 -1.48
C ASP A 594 4.46 0.95 -0.72
N PHE A 595 4.33 2.04 0.03
CA PHE A 595 5.44 2.58 0.80
C PHE A 595 5.40 2.02 2.23
N GLU A 596 6.45 1.32 2.64
CA GLU A 596 6.55 0.58 3.91
C GLU A 596 6.30 1.45 5.15
N ALA A 597 6.67 2.73 5.08
CA ALA A 597 6.50 3.68 6.19
C ALA A 597 5.05 3.84 6.66
N TRP A 598 4.06 3.58 5.82
CA TRP A 598 2.65 3.71 6.21
C TRP A 598 2.19 2.63 7.20
N TYR A 599 2.88 1.49 7.23
CA TYR A 599 2.49 0.33 8.03
C TYR A 599 3.23 0.22 9.38
N ILE A 600 4.15 1.15 9.67
CA ILE A 600 4.90 1.16 10.95
C ILE A 600 3.96 1.38 12.14
N ILE A 601 3.08 2.35 12.02
CA ILE A 601 2.15 2.71 13.10
C ILE A 601 1.16 1.57 13.37
N ASP A 602 0.72 0.85 12.34
CA ASP A 602 -0.17 -0.31 12.46
C ASP A 602 0.41 -1.37 13.44
N GLY A 603 1.67 -1.76 13.23
CA GLY A 603 2.33 -2.72 14.11
C GLY A 603 2.61 -2.18 15.51
N LEU A 604 2.96 -0.90 15.65
CA LEU A 604 3.19 -0.29 16.95
C LEU A 604 1.89 -0.16 17.77
N LEU A 605 0.76 0.06 17.13
CA LEU A 605 -0.56 0.07 17.77
C LEU A 605 -0.96 -1.33 18.24
N HIS A 606 -0.70 -2.35 17.44
CA HIS A 606 -0.98 -3.75 17.82
C HIS A 606 -0.20 -4.19 19.06
N TYR A 607 1.07 -3.82 19.14
CA TYR A 607 1.97 -4.25 20.23
C TYR A 607 1.74 -3.49 21.56
N GLN A 608 0.97 -2.42 21.58
CA GLN A 608 0.69 -1.65 22.80
C GLN A 608 0.07 -2.46 23.96
N PRO A 609 -0.96 -3.30 23.75
CA PRO A 609 -1.59 -4.05 24.84
C PRO A 609 -0.64 -4.99 25.56
N ILE A 610 0.33 -5.54 24.88
CA ILE A 610 1.33 -6.47 25.45
C ILE A 610 2.34 -5.71 26.32
N LEU A 611 2.73 -4.51 25.87
CA LEU A 611 3.70 -3.66 26.59
C LEU A 611 3.16 -3.07 27.90
N THR A 612 1.86 -2.77 27.95
CA THR A 612 1.22 -2.25 29.18
C THR A 612 1.08 -3.28 30.29
N GLN A 613 1.32 -4.57 30.00
CA GLN A 613 1.26 -5.66 30.98
C GLN A 613 2.60 -5.90 31.71
N ILE A 614 3.67 -5.17 31.41
CA ILE A 614 4.91 -5.25 32.19
C ILE A 614 4.60 -4.72 33.59
N PRO A 615 4.63 -5.58 34.63
CA PRO A 615 4.30 -5.12 35.98
C PRO A 615 5.34 -4.09 36.41
N LYS A 616 4.87 -2.89 36.77
CA LYS A 616 5.72 -1.96 37.52
C LYS A 616 6.15 -2.67 38.79
N LYS A 617 7.39 -3.09 38.89
CA LYS A 617 7.96 -3.56 40.16
C LYS A 617 7.83 -2.41 41.16
N LYS A 618 6.86 -2.52 42.05
CA LYS A 618 6.84 -1.69 43.25
C LYS A 618 8.03 -2.15 44.09
N GLU A 619 9.14 -1.45 44.01
CA GLU A 619 10.19 -1.55 45.03
C GLU A 619 9.59 -1.02 46.33
N LYS A 620 9.19 -1.96 47.18
CA LYS A 620 9.10 -1.69 48.61
C LYS A 620 10.56 -1.62 49.13
N LEU A 621 11.13 -0.45 49.11
CA LEU A 621 12.26 -0.13 49.98
C LEU A 621 11.66 0.40 51.28
N ASP A 622 11.67 -0.46 52.32
CA ASP A 622 11.56 -0.04 53.69
C ASP A 622 12.70 0.90 53.99
N LYS A 623 12.40 2.17 54.23
CA LYS A 623 13.26 3.07 55.04
C LYS A 623 12.36 4.04 55.79
N PRO A 624 12.71 4.28 57.10
CA PRO A 624 11.85 5.06 57.99
C PRO A 624 12.07 6.57 57.84
N ASP A 625 10.99 7.28 58.08
CA ASP A 625 10.84 8.67 58.56
C ASP A 625 12.00 9.66 58.39
N LYS A 626 11.77 10.67 57.60
CA LYS A 626 11.74 12.11 57.96
C LYS A 626 11.95 13.01 56.77
N VAL A 627 11.16 14.10 56.83
CA VAL A 627 11.37 15.44 56.29
C VAL A 627 10.50 15.76 55.10
N GLU A 628 9.44 16.48 55.37
CA GLU A 628 8.73 17.39 54.47
C GLU A 628 9.72 18.40 53.93
N GLU A 629 9.82 18.51 52.61
CA GLU A 629 10.19 19.77 51.93
C GLU A 629 9.81 19.71 50.44
N ASN A 630 8.96 20.67 50.08
CA ASN A 630 8.79 21.26 48.73
C ASN A 630 8.39 20.38 47.55
N GLN A 631 7.10 20.33 47.33
CA GLN A 631 6.54 20.14 46.01
C GLN A 631 6.98 21.30 45.07
N GLU A 632 8.14 21.19 44.47
CA GLU A 632 8.44 21.86 43.24
C GLU A 632 8.17 20.90 42.08
N ASN A 633 7.31 21.36 41.20
CA ASN A 633 6.94 20.84 39.89
C ASN A 633 8.02 19.98 39.24
N GLN A 634 7.97 18.68 39.47
CA GLN A 634 8.56 17.74 38.54
C GLN A 634 7.59 17.65 37.35
N GLU A 635 7.84 18.49 36.32
CA GLU A 635 7.39 18.19 34.98
C GLU A 635 7.83 16.75 34.68
N ASP A 636 6.83 15.86 34.55
CA ASP A 636 7.03 14.49 34.08
C ASP A 636 7.81 14.56 32.77
N ASP A 637 9.13 14.41 32.84
CA ASP A 637 9.92 14.07 31.67
C ASP A 637 9.29 12.82 31.09
N LEU A 638 8.81 12.92 29.85
CA LEU A 638 8.26 11.82 29.07
C LEU A 638 9.33 10.75 28.91
N GLU A 639 9.54 9.92 29.94
CA GLU A 639 10.40 8.75 29.85
C GLU A 639 9.80 7.82 28.82
N THR A 640 10.35 7.85 27.61
CA THR A 640 10.03 6.93 26.55
C THR A 640 10.63 5.58 26.88
N ASN A 641 9.81 4.71 27.45
CA ASN A 641 10.23 3.34 27.76
C ASN A 641 10.22 2.42 26.53
N ARG A 642 10.08 2.98 25.33
CA ARG A 642 9.98 2.22 24.08
C ARG A 642 10.79 2.88 22.98
N LEU A 643 11.56 2.08 22.25
CA LEU A 643 12.34 2.51 21.11
C LEU A 643 12.04 1.62 19.89
N HIS A 644 11.71 2.23 18.78
CA HIS A 644 11.48 1.52 17.53
C HIS A 644 12.48 1.92 16.46
N SER A 645 13.09 0.92 15.83
CA SER A 645 14.08 1.10 14.77
C SER A 645 13.56 0.56 13.44
N THR A 646 13.79 1.30 12.35
CA THR A 646 13.48 0.87 11.00
C THR A 646 14.60 1.25 10.03
N ASP A 647 14.59 0.67 8.83
CA ASP A 647 15.48 1.04 7.74
C ASP A 647 15.12 2.44 7.17
N GLN A 648 15.81 2.86 6.09
CA GLN A 648 15.56 4.16 5.45
C GLN A 648 14.18 4.29 4.82
N HIS A 649 13.57 3.17 4.41
CA HIS A 649 12.28 3.18 3.73
C HIS A 649 11.10 3.40 4.70
N GLY A 650 11.29 3.10 6.00
CA GLY A 650 10.31 3.32 7.04
C GLY A 650 10.24 4.76 7.60
N ILE A 651 11.24 5.61 7.30
CA ILE A 651 11.32 6.94 7.93
C ILE A 651 10.48 7.96 7.20
N SER A 652 9.60 8.63 7.96
CA SER A 652 8.90 9.83 7.55
C SER A 652 8.73 10.80 8.74
N PHE A 653 8.56 12.09 8.46
CA PHE A 653 8.26 13.08 9.51
C PHE A 653 6.95 12.77 10.22
N ILE A 654 5.96 12.24 9.49
CA ILE A 654 4.66 11.84 10.03
C ILE A 654 4.84 10.70 11.03
N ASN A 655 5.61 9.66 10.67
CA ASN A 655 5.88 8.54 11.59
C ASN A 655 6.63 9.01 12.84
N SER A 656 7.60 9.91 12.70
CA SER A 656 8.32 10.47 13.85
C SER A 656 7.36 11.23 14.78
N ALA A 657 6.43 12.02 14.23
CA ALA A 657 5.44 12.72 15.02
C ALA A 657 4.45 11.77 15.71
N LEU A 658 3.94 10.77 14.98
CA LEU A 658 3.01 9.78 15.53
C LEU A 658 3.68 8.90 16.60
N CYS A 659 4.93 8.46 16.37
CA CYS A 659 5.70 7.74 17.39
C CYS A 659 5.89 8.59 18.66
N TYR A 660 6.21 9.88 18.50
CA TYR A 660 6.28 10.80 19.63
C TYR A 660 4.96 10.85 20.43
N LEU A 661 3.80 10.96 19.75
CA LEU A 661 2.49 10.94 20.39
C LEU A 661 2.20 9.61 21.11
N MET A 662 2.76 8.51 20.60
CA MET A 662 2.65 7.17 21.22
C MET A 662 3.68 6.93 22.32
N LYS A 663 4.50 7.93 22.68
CA LYS A 663 5.62 7.81 23.60
C LYS A 663 6.63 6.72 23.19
N VAL A 664 6.89 6.63 21.88
CA VAL A 664 7.89 5.73 21.29
C VAL A 664 9.02 6.55 20.70
N GLU A 665 10.24 6.33 21.16
CA GLU A 665 11.43 6.89 20.51
C GLU A 665 11.63 6.21 19.16
N PHE A 666 11.72 7.01 18.09
CA PHE A 666 11.81 6.50 16.73
C PHE A 666 13.21 6.71 16.16
N GLN A 667 13.91 5.61 15.90
CA GLN A 667 15.31 5.65 15.44
C GLN A 667 15.46 5.10 14.03
N ARG A 668 16.38 5.73 13.30
CA ARG A 668 16.79 5.29 11.96
C ARG A 668 17.98 4.34 12.06
N GLN A 669 17.86 3.16 11.49
CA GLN A 669 19.04 2.34 11.20
C GLN A 669 19.89 3.04 10.13
N ARG A 670 21.19 3.22 10.41
CA ARG A 670 22.08 3.87 9.44
C ARG A 670 22.32 2.96 8.25
N PRO A 671 22.27 3.51 7.01
CA PRO A 671 22.77 2.75 5.88
C PRO A 671 24.27 2.49 6.11
N THR A 672 24.67 1.29 5.78
CA THR A 672 26.11 1.01 5.59
C THR A 672 26.56 1.92 4.45
N VAL A 673 27.27 2.98 4.78
CA VAL A 673 27.89 3.85 3.77
C VAL A 673 28.95 2.97 3.10
N LYS A 674 28.64 2.43 1.94
CA LYS A 674 29.67 1.92 1.05
C LYS A 674 30.48 3.12 0.60
N ILE A 675 31.70 3.23 1.12
CA ILE A 675 32.73 4.17 0.64
C ILE A 675 33.19 3.72 -0.73
#